data_1f8569c397cba9fa24103f1b883b9779
#
_entry.id   1f8569c397cba9fa24103f1b883b9779
#
_cell.length_a   1.000
_cell.length_b   1.000
_cell.length_c   1.000
_cell.angle_alpha   90.00
_cell.angle_beta   90.00
_cell.angle_gamma   90.00
#
_symmetry.space_group_name_H-M   'P 1'
#
loop_
_entity.id
_entity.type
_entity.pdbx_description
1 polymer ?
#
loop_
_entity_poly.entity_id
_entity_poly.type
_entity_poly.pdbx_seq_one_letter_code
_entity_poly.pdbx_strand_id
1 'polypeptide(L)'
;MPKDKTIRHVLIIGSGPIVIGQACEFDYSGSQASRSLREEGITVTLINSNPATIMTDEVIADNIYLKALTVENIEEILKIHPDIDVVLPTMGGQTALNLCIDADKHGVWEEHNVRIIGVDIDAINITEDRDEFRKLMEQIDIPMAPSRIAKSFLRGKETAQEFGFPLCVRASFTLGGAGATFVHTPEEFDEALSRGLEISPIHEVMIDKALLGWKEYELELLRDKNDNIIIICSIENMDPMGIHTGDSITVAPAMTLSDSTYQKMRDMAIKMMRSIGTFAGGCNVQFAVSPDEKEDIVAIEINPRVSRSSALASKATGYPIAKVAAKMAIGYTLDELNNQITKTTTAYFEPTLDYVIVKIPRWNFEKFEGADTRLGIQMKAVGEVMGIGRSFQEALHKAAQSLEIKRNGLGADGKGLTDQDTILHKLEYASSDRLFVIYDAIQMGIPLRTIYDITKIDLWFLKQIEDLARVQGEIEKHTLESLPKDLILEAKMKGFADRQIAHMIHALESQVHSKRRDLGINRVWKLVDTCAAEFPAQTPYYYSTFENSFVTADGVEIIENESVVTDREKIVVLGSGPNRIGQGIEFDYSCVHGVLSAREEGYETIMINCNPETVSTDFDTADKLYFEPVFWEHIYDIILHEKPRGVIVQLGGQTALKLAEKLSRYGIEIIGTSFDALDLAEDRGRFSTLLKEINIPYPKFDVATNADEALDIADDLGFPILVRPSYVLGGQGMKIVINKAELERHVVNLFKEFEGNRVLLDHYLDGAIEAEADAICDGDNAYIIGIMEHIEPCGIHSGDSSAVLPPFNLGPLVMQQIEEHTVNIAKALQTKGLINIQFAIKDDVVYIIEANPRASRTVPFICKAYGEPYVNYATKVMLGAKKVSDFNFNPELEGYAVKIPIFSFSKFPNVNKALGPEMKSTGEAIHFIKDLKDPTFRKLYSERSLYLSR
;
A
#
# COMPACT_ATOMS: atom_id res chain seq x y z
N MET A 1 30.04 20.28 17.50
CA MET A 1 29.20 20.19 16.31
C MET A 1 28.80 18.74 16.19
N PRO A 2 27.50 18.46 16.14
CA PRO A 2 26.98 17.10 16.36
C PRO A 2 27.32 16.11 15.25
N LYS A 3 27.23 16.49 13.96
CA LYS A 3 27.47 15.57 12.84
C LYS A 3 28.96 15.25 12.62
N ASP A 4 29.22 14.04 12.13
CA ASP A 4 30.55 13.63 11.65
C ASP A 4 30.91 14.43 10.39
N LYS A 5 31.93 15.30 10.52
CA LYS A 5 32.38 16.17 9.42
C LYS A 5 33.13 15.43 8.30
N THR A 6 33.47 14.18 8.52
CA THR A 6 34.10 13.35 7.50
C THR A 6 33.09 12.80 6.50
N ILE A 7 31.78 12.81 6.83
CA ILE A 7 30.70 12.37 5.96
C ILE A 7 30.24 13.55 5.11
N ARG A 8 30.42 13.45 3.80
CA ARG A 8 29.99 14.44 2.81
C ARG A 8 29.16 13.86 1.71
N HIS A 9 29.32 12.55 1.43
CA HIS A 9 28.60 11.85 0.38
C HIS A 9 28.15 10.48 0.86
N VAL A 10 26.85 10.23 0.82
CA VAL A 10 26.19 9.00 1.29
C VAL A 10 25.61 8.23 0.12
N LEU A 11 25.87 6.93 0.05
CA LEU A 11 25.14 5.99 -0.81
C LEU A 11 23.97 5.40 -0.04
N ILE A 12 22.73 5.55 -0.55
CA ILE A 12 21.53 4.89 -0.06
C ILE A 12 21.17 3.74 -1.00
N ILE A 13 20.96 2.56 -0.43
CA ILE A 13 20.47 1.39 -1.17
C ILE A 13 18.96 1.28 -0.98
N GLY A 14 18.21 1.28 -2.07
CA GLY A 14 16.77 1.12 -2.09
C GLY A 14 16.31 -0.32 -1.89
N SER A 15 15.00 -0.54 -1.98
CA SER A 15 14.37 -1.83 -1.72
C SER A 15 14.14 -2.71 -2.96
N GLY A 16 14.40 -2.18 -4.14
CA GLY A 16 14.04 -2.84 -5.41
C GLY A 16 12.56 -2.68 -5.76
N PRO A 17 12.02 -3.55 -6.61
CA PRO A 17 10.62 -3.52 -6.99
C PRO A 17 9.71 -3.99 -5.86
N ILE A 18 8.43 -3.60 -5.92
CA ILE A 18 7.43 -4.02 -4.94
C ILE A 18 7.13 -5.51 -5.07
N VAL A 19 7.23 -6.22 -3.95
CA VAL A 19 6.84 -7.61 -3.79
C VAL A 19 6.00 -7.79 -2.53
N ILE A 20 5.20 -8.84 -2.46
CA ILE A 20 4.50 -9.17 -1.21
C ILE A 20 5.52 -9.46 -0.11
N GLY A 21 5.49 -8.65 0.94
CA GLY A 21 6.43 -8.71 2.07
C GLY A 21 7.45 -7.57 2.10
N GLN A 22 7.64 -6.83 1.00
CA GLN A 22 8.49 -5.63 0.93
C GLN A 22 7.90 -4.66 -0.10
N ALA A 23 7.11 -3.71 0.38
CA ALA A 23 6.29 -2.84 -0.44
C ALA A 23 6.72 -1.36 -0.38
N CYS A 24 5.75 -0.44 -0.26
CA CYS A 24 5.97 1.00 -0.41
C CYS A 24 6.58 1.67 0.82
N GLU A 25 6.61 1.02 1.96
CA GLU A 25 7.18 1.53 3.21
C GLU A 25 8.64 1.99 3.08
N PHE A 26 9.36 1.40 2.14
CA PHE A 26 10.77 1.76 1.90
C PHE A 26 10.93 2.94 0.92
N ASP A 27 9.91 3.24 0.11
CA ASP A 27 9.89 4.52 -0.62
C ASP A 27 9.77 5.69 0.37
N TYR A 28 8.88 5.57 1.36
CA TYR A 28 8.80 6.52 2.47
C TYR A 28 10.14 6.68 3.17
N SER A 29 10.75 5.60 3.67
CA SER A 29 11.98 5.68 4.47
C SER A 29 13.17 6.22 3.66
N GLY A 30 13.35 5.77 2.41
CA GLY A 30 14.42 6.24 1.53
C GLY A 30 14.25 7.71 1.15
N SER A 31 13.03 8.16 0.86
CA SER A 31 12.73 9.56 0.56
C SER A 31 12.99 10.46 1.76
N GLN A 32 12.54 10.08 2.94
CA GLN A 32 12.72 10.85 4.16
C GLN A 32 14.20 10.92 4.59
N ALA A 33 14.91 9.81 4.48
CA ALA A 33 16.36 9.79 4.78
C ALA A 33 17.15 10.68 3.82
N SER A 34 16.88 10.58 2.52
CA SER A 34 17.56 11.40 1.50
C SER A 34 17.33 12.89 1.74
N ARG A 35 16.08 13.33 1.94
CA ARG A 35 15.74 14.72 2.28
C ARG A 35 16.50 15.18 3.52
N SER A 36 16.47 14.37 4.58
CA SER A 36 17.10 14.67 5.87
C SER A 36 18.61 14.87 5.76
N LEU A 37 19.29 14.04 4.96
CA LEU A 37 20.73 14.16 4.71
C LEU A 37 21.06 15.39 3.86
N ARG A 38 20.27 15.67 2.82
CA ARG A 38 20.44 16.88 1.99
C ARG A 38 20.21 18.17 2.78
N GLU A 39 19.25 18.21 3.72
CA GLU A 39 19.05 19.31 4.67
C GLU A 39 20.34 19.60 5.48
N GLU A 40 21.14 18.58 5.76
CA GLU A 40 22.44 18.70 6.44
C GLU A 40 23.60 19.06 5.49
N GLY A 41 23.32 19.30 4.21
CA GLY A 41 24.34 19.62 3.19
C GLY A 41 25.21 18.43 2.78
N ILE A 42 24.67 17.22 2.86
CA ILE A 42 25.32 15.97 2.45
C ILE A 42 24.81 15.61 1.05
N THR A 43 25.72 15.26 0.16
CA THR A 43 25.38 14.72 -1.15
C THR A 43 24.82 13.31 -1.00
N VAL A 44 23.74 13.02 -1.69
CA VAL A 44 23.06 11.72 -1.65
C VAL A 44 23.09 11.07 -3.03
N THR A 45 23.71 9.91 -3.12
CA THR A 45 23.59 9.00 -4.25
C THR A 45 22.66 7.86 -3.87
N LEU A 46 21.68 7.55 -4.73
CA LEU A 46 20.67 6.54 -4.48
C LEU A 46 20.62 5.53 -5.63
N ILE A 47 20.60 4.24 -5.28
CA ILE A 47 20.35 3.14 -6.24
C ILE A 47 19.04 2.45 -5.91
N ASN A 48 18.16 2.33 -6.92
CA ASN A 48 16.94 1.52 -6.86
C ASN A 48 16.51 1.14 -8.29
N SER A 49 15.82 0.01 -8.45
CA SER A 49 15.32 -0.43 -9.76
C SER A 49 13.85 -0.10 -10.03
N ASN A 50 13.14 0.43 -9.04
CA ASN A 50 11.72 0.73 -9.14
C ASN A 50 11.49 2.14 -9.71
N PRO A 51 10.89 2.29 -10.91
CA PRO A 51 10.66 3.61 -11.52
C PRO A 51 9.49 4.37 -10.88
N ALA A 52 8.59 3.68 -10.17
CA ALA A 52 7.39 4.29 -9.61
C ALA A 52 7.60 4.96 -8.25
N THR A 53 8.82 4.90 -7.69
CA THR A 53 9.13 5.44 -6.37
C THR A 53 9.44 6.94 -6.39
N ILE A 54 9.08 7.64 -5.31
CA ILE A 54 9.47 9.03 -5.07
C ILE A 54 10.96 9.11 -4.68
N MET A 55 11.51 8.12 -3.99
CA MET A 55 12.91 8.10 -3.61
C MET A 55 13.87 8.19 -4.80
N THR A 56 13.44 7.72 -5.98
CA THR A 56 14.20 7.79 -7.22
C THR A 56 13.91 9.06 -8.04
N ASP A 57 13.46 10.13 -7.37
CA ASP A 57 13.19 11.40 -8.02
C ASP A 57 14.29 12.43 -7.73
N GLU A 58 14.62 13.29 -8.72
CA GLU A 58 15.68 14.30 -8.63
C GLU A 58 15.45 15.32 -7.51
N VAL A 59 14.19 15.52 -7.09
CA VAL A 59 13.89 16.38 -5.94
C VAL A 59 14.32 15.75 -4.61
N ILE A 60 14.61 14.44 -4.59
CA ILE A 60 14.90 13.66 -3.39
C ILE A 60 16.41 13.43 -3.21
N ALA A 61 17.11 13.02 -4.24
CA ALA A 61 18.54 12.69 -4.20
C ALA A 61 19.31 13.47 -5.27
N ASP A 62 20.64 13.65 -5.04
CA ASP A 62 21.49 14.40 -5.97
C ASP A 62 21.92 13.56 -7.17
N ASN A 63 22.16 12.27 -6.95
CA ASN A 63 22.47 11.31 -8.00
C ASN A 63 21.54 10.08 -7.86
N ILE A 64 20.91 9.70 -8.96
CA ILE A 64 19.94 8.58 -8.97
C ILE A 64 20.37 7.54 -9.98
N TYR A 65 20.46 6.31 -9.54
CA TYR A 65 20.75 5.15 -10.38
C TYR A 65 19.55 4.20 -10.42
N LEU A 66 18.81 4.24 -11.50
CA LEU A 66 17.73 3.30 -11.79
C LEU A 66 18.34 2.00 -12.35
N LYS A 67 18.91 1.20 -11.45
CA LYS A 67 19.62 -0.05 -11.79
C LYS A 67 19.20 -1.19 -10.86
N ALA A 68 19.43 -2.42 -11.33
CA ALA A 68 19.25 -3.61 -10.48
C ALA A 68 20.15 -3.54 -9.24
N LEU A 69 19.64 -4.02 -8.12
CA LEU A 69 20.36 -4.05 -6.86
C LEU A 69 21.33 -5.25 -6.84
N THR A 70 22.53 -5.04 -7.39
CA THR A 70 23.60 -6.05 -7.48
C THR A 70 24.93 -5.46 -7.05
N VAL A 71 25.88 -6.33 -6.66
CA VAL A 71 27.22 -5.92 -6.23
C VAL A 71 27.95 -5.20 -7.36
N GLU A 72 27.82 -5.69 -8.60
CA GLU A 72 28.47 -5.11 -9.78
C GLU A 72 28.01 -3.66 -10.05
N ASN A 73 26.70 -3.40 -9.86
CA ASN A 73 26.16 -2.05 -10.03
C ASN A 73 26.61 -1.11 -8.89
N ILE A 74 26.76 -1.61 -7.65
CA ILE A 74 27.35 -0.85 -6.55
C ILE A 74 28.81 -0.48 -6.89
N GLU A 75 29.63 -1.42 -7.32
CA GLU A 75 31.01 -1.15 -7.73
C GLU A 75 31.10 -0.13 -8.88
N GLU A 76 30.20 -0.23 -9.87
CA GLU A 76 30.16 0.75 -10.96
C GLU A 76 29.91 2.16 -10.42
N ILE A 77 28.93 2.31 -9.50
CA ILE A 77 28.59 3.60 -8.89
C ILE A 77 29.78 4.13 -8.10
N LEU A 78 30.46 3.30 -7.32
CA LEU A 78 31.62 3.71 -6.54
C LEU A 78 32.83 4.11 -7.40
N LYS A 79 32.96 3.52 -8.60
CA LYS A 79 33.97 3.94 -9.60
C LYS A 79 33.63 5.30 -10.22
N ILE A 80 32.34 5.60 -10.42
CA ILE A 80 31.86 6.90 -10.92
C ILE A 80 31.97 7.98 -9.85
N HIS A 81 31.64 7.64 -8.61
CA HIS A 81 31.65 8.54 -7.43
C HIS A 81 32.66 8.05 -6.37
N PRO A 82 33.97 8.21 -6.61
CA PRO A 82 35.01 7.78 -5.66
C PRO A 82 35.03 8.63 -4.39
N ASP A 83 34.24 9.68 -4.30
CA ASP A 83 34.02 10.56 -3.17
C ASP A 83 32.89 10.13 -2.23
N ILE A 84 32.27 8.98 -2.48
CA ILE A 84 31.31 8.39 -1.54
C ILE A 84 32.05 7.93 -0.28
N ASP A 85 31.73 8.56 0.84
CA ASP A 85 32.37 8.30 2.13
C ASP A 85 31.71 7.11 2.87
N VAL A 86 30.41 6.94 2.71
CA VAL A 86 29.64 5.99 3.52
C VAL A 86 28.46 5.39 2.76
N VAL A 87 28.00 4.21 3.21
CA VAL A 87 26.75 3.57 2.76
C VAL A 87 25.76 3.45 3.92
N LEU A 88 24.49 3.78 3.66
CA LEU A 88 23.37 3.66 4.61
C LEU A 88 22.39 2.58 4.10
N PRO A 89 22.49 1.31 4.57
CA PRO A 89 21.69 0.21 4.08
C PRO A 89 20.34 0.06 4.79
N THR A 90 20.13 0.72 5.93
CA THR A 90 18.99 0.47 6.84
C THR A 90 17.66 1.03 6.33
N MET A 91 17.64 1.73 5.19
CA MET A 91 16.45 2.40 4.62
C MET A 91 15.77 1.60 3.51
N GLY A 92 16.40 0.57 2.96
CA GLY A 92 15.87 -0.23 1.83
C GLY A 92 15.44 -1.64 2.23
N GLY A 93 15.12 -1.87 3.50
CA GLY A 93 14.64 -3.16 3.99
C GLY A 93 15.67 -4.28 3.90
N GLN A 94 15.15 -5.52 3.86
CA GLN A 94 15.99 -6.72 3.84
C GLN A 94 16.85 -6.82 2.58
N THR A 95 16.34 -6.37 1.44
CA THR A 95 17.08 -6.38 0.18
C THR A 95 18.35 -5.55 0.26
N ALA A 96 18.27 -4.35 0.85
CA ALA A 96 19.43 -3.47 1.02
C ALA A 96 20.46 -4.03 2.01
N LEU A 97 20.00 -4.61 3.12
CA LEU A 97 20.92 -5.25 4.09
C LEU A 97 21.64 -6.45 3.46
N ASN A 98 20.93 -7.32 2.76
CA ASN A 98 21.53 -8.47 2.10
C ASN A 98 22.58 -8.05 1.05
N LEU A 99 22.26 -7.04 0.23
CA LEU A 99 23.19 -6.51 -0.75
C LEU A 99 24.43 -5.88 -0.08
N CYS A 100 24.23 -5.19 1.04
CA CYS A 100 25.33 -4.61 1.81
C CYS A 100 26.29 -5.69 2.35
N ILE A 101 25.76 -6.79 2.89
CA ILE A 101 26.53 -7.97 3.34
C ILE A 101 27.27 -8.62 2.17
N ASP A 102 26.60 -8.80 1.03
CA ASP A 102 27.22 -9.44 -0.13
C ASP A 102 28.34 -8.59 -0.71
N ALA A 103 28.18 -7.27 -0.76
CA ALA A 103 29.24 -6.35 -1.17
C ALA A 103 30.43 -6.38 -0.19
N ASP A 104 30.17 -6.51 1.13
CA ASP A 104 31.21 -6.67 2.15
C ASP A 104 32.02 -7.96 1.95
N LYS A 105 31.34 -9.10 1.74
CA LYS A 105 31.99 -10.39 1.45
C LYS A 105 32.88 -10.36 0.21
N HIS A 106 32.54 -9.52 -0.77
CA HIS A 106 33.36 -9.30 -1.97
C HIS A 106 34.47 -8.25 -1.77
N GLY A 107 34.56 -7.65 -0.58
CA GLY A 107 35.58 -6.64 -0.24
C GLY A 107 35.34 -5.26 -0.87
N VAL A 108 34.15 -5.01 -1.40
CA VAL A 108 33.83 -3.78 -2.16
C VAL A 108 33.99 -2.54 -1.28
N TRP A 109 33.49 -2.58 -0.02
CA TRP A 109 33.57 -1.44 0.89
C TRP A 109 35.02 -1.09 1.27
N GLU A 110 35.87 -2.10 1.53
CA GLU A 110 37.27 -1.92 1.85
C GLU A 110 38.06 -1.38 0.63
N GLU A 111 37.83 -1.94 -0.56
CA GLU A 111 38.50 -1.54 -1.80
C GLU A 111 38.23 -0.06 -2.13
N HIS A 112 37.00 0.40 -1.92
CA HIS A 112 36.61 1.79 -2.19
C HIS A 112 36.69 2.72 -0.98
N ASN A 113 37.13 2.23 0.18
CA ASN A 113 37.23 2.99 1.42
C ASN A 113 35.89 3.60 1.88
N VAL A 114 34.79 2.85 1.71
CA VAL A 114 33.43 3.24 2.10
C VAL A 114 33.08 2.62 3.46
N ARG A 115 32.63 3.44 4.40
CA ARG A 115 32.16 2.94 5.71
C ARG A 115 30.68 2.63 5.71
N ILE A 116 30.28 1.58 6.40
CA ILE A 116 28.84 1.28 6.65
C ILE A 116 28.42 2.09 7.87
N ILE A 117 27.29 2.80 7.77
CA ILE A 117 26.73 3.62 8.86
C ILE A 117 25.31 3.19 9.23
N GLY A 118 24.91 3.52 10.47
CA GLY A 118 23.60 3.18 11.02
C GLY A 118 23.59 1.81 11.70
N VAL A 119 24.21 0.82 11.09
CA VAL A 119 24.34 -0.56 11.61
C VAL A 119 25.67 -1.15 11.15
N ASP A 120 26.34 -1.94 11.96
CA ASP A 120 27.51 -2.69 11.52
C ASP A 120 27.13 -4.10 11.00
N ILE A 121 28.07 -4.72 10.26
CA ILE A 121 27.85 -6.06 9.67
C ILE A 121 27.65 -7.12 10.74
N ASP A 122 28.32 -7.01 11.88
CA ASP A 122 28.18 -7.98 12.97
C ASP A 122 26.77 -7.89 13.58
N ALA A 123 26.23 -6.69 13.76
CA ALA A 123 24.87 -6.49 14.24
C ALA A 123 23.84 -7.07 13.24
N ILE A 124 24.05 -6.90 11.94
CA ILE A 124 23.17 -7.50 10.94
C ILE A 124 23.25 -9.03 11.00
N ASN A 125 24.46 -9.61 11.02
CA ASN A 125 24.65 -11.04 11.04
C ASN A 125 24.02 -11.68 12.29
N ILE A 126 24.22 -11.09 13.48
CA ILE A 126 23.65 -11.59 14.74
C ILE A 126 22.11 -11.55 14.70
N THR A 127 21.52 -10.53 14.12
CA THR A 127 20.06 -10.38 14.11
C THR A 127 19.39 -11.23 13.04
N GLU A 128 20.08 -11.50 11.92
CA GLU A 128 19.57 -12.32 10.82
C GLU A 128 19.80 -13.82 11.03
N ASP A 129 20.90 -14.21 11.70
CA ASP A 129 21.17 -15.59 12.07
C ASP A 129 20.43 -15.95 13.36
N ARG A 130 19.37 -16.75 13.24
CA ARG A 130 18.52 -17.13 14.38
C ARG A 130 19.27 -17.90 15.48
N ASP A 131 20.29 -18.67 15.14
CA ASP A 131 21.07 -19.40 16.13
C ASP A 131 22.00 -18.47 16.89
N GLU A 132 22.64 -17.54 16.20
CA GLU A 132 23.47 -16.51 16.84
C GLU A 132 22.59 -15.57 17.69
N PHE A 133 21.42 -15.18 17.17
CA PHE A 133 20.47 -14.38 17.93
C PHE A 133 20.00 -15.11 19.20
N ARG A 134 19.64 -16.39 19.09
CA ARG A 134 19.22 -17.20 20.24
C ARG A 134 20.35 -17.30 21.29
N LYS A 135 21.60 -17.58 20.87
CA LYS A 135 22.76 -17.62 21.77
C LYS A 135 22.97 -16.30 22.49
N LEU A 136 22.81 -15.19 21.76
CA LEU A 136 22.92 -13.86 22.35
C LEU A 136 21.82 -13.62 23.38
N MET A 137 20.58 -13.98 23.08
CA MET A 137 19.46 -13.85 24.04
C MET A 137 19.68 -14.69 25.29
N GLU A 138 20.19 -15.94 25.16
CA GLU A 138 20.58 -16.76 26.29
C GLU A 138 21.67 -16.10 27.16
N GLN A 139 22.69 -15.49 26.54
CA GLN A 139 23.77 -14.79 27.27
C GLN A 139 23.29 -13.59 28.07
N ILE A 140 22.27 -12.90 27.56
CA ILE A 140 21.69 -11.73 28.23
C ILE A 140 20.43 -12.05 29.01
N ASP A 141 20.12 -13.33 29.22
CA ASP A 141 18.97 -13.80 30.00
C ASP A 141 17.63 -13.20 29.53
N ILE A 142 17.39 -13.24 28.22
CA ILE A 142 16.12 -12.87 27.57
C ILE A 142 15.42 -14.17 27.13
N PRO A 143 14.20 -14.44 27.63
CA PRO A 143 13.46 -15.63 27.23
C PRO A 143 13.10 -15.62 25.72
N MET A 144 13.27 -16.78 25.08
CA MET A 144 12.80 -17.06 23.73
C MET A 144 12.00 -18.35 23.67
N ALA A 145 11.19 -18.53 22.64
CA ALA A 145 10.55 -19.82 22.39
C ALA A 145 11.62 -20.92 22.23
N PRO A 146 11.43 -22.12 22.81
CA PRO A 146 12.34 -23.24 22.59
C PRO A 146 12.54 -23.49 21.10
N SER A 147 13.79 -23.49 20.66
CA SER A 147 14.19 -23.63 19.26
C SER A 147 15.41 -24.52 19.13
N ARG A 148 15.48 -25.32 18.07
CA ARG A 148 16.62 -26.19 17.78
C ARG A 148 16.80 -26.43 16.28
N ILE A 149 18.04 -26.41 15.86
CA ILE A 149 18.44 -26.80 14.51
C ILE A 149 18.57 -28.29 14.38
N ALA A 150 17.98 -28.87 13.34
CA ALA A 150 18.11 -30.29 12.98
C ALA A 150 18.72 -30.42 11.57
N LYS A 151 19.85 -31.15 11.48
CA LYS A 151 20.52 -31.50 10.21
C LYS A 151 20.25 -32.91 9.75
N SER A 152 19.33 -33.59 10.43
CA SER A 152 18.89 -34.93 10.06
C SER A 152 17.50 -35.21 10.59
N PHE A 153 16.81 -36.12 9.93
CA PHE A 153 15.48 -36.58 10.31
C PHE A 153 15.41 -37.12 11.75
N LEU A 154 16.45 -37.87 12.17
CA LEU A 154 16.53 -38.45 13.53
C LEU A 154 16.60 -37.31 14.58
N ARG A 155 17.48 -36.37 14.40
CA ARG A 155 17.59 -35.18 15.29
C ARG A 155 16.32 -34.36 15.35
N GLY A 156 15.66 -34.20 14.22
CA GLY A 156 14.35 -33.52 14.20
C GLY A 156 13.32 -34.25 15.05
N LYS A 157 13.22 -35.57 14.98
CA LYS A 157 12.31 -36.36 15.81
C LYS A 157 12.62 -36.28 17.30
N GLU A 158 13.88 -36.34 17.68
CA GLU A 158 14.31 -36.14 19.07
C GLU A 158 13.84 -34.78 19.60
N THR A 159 14.02 -33.73 18.81
CA THR A 159 13.57 -32.38 19.14
C THR A 159 12.05 -32.27 19.27
N ALA A 160 11.29 -32.89 18.36
CA ALA A 160 9.83 -32.91 18.43
C ALA A 160 9.30 -33.65 19.67
N GLN A 161 9.96 -34.74 20.09
CA GLN A 161 9.61 -35.43 21.31
C GLN A 161 9.87 -34.59 22.57
N GLU A 162 10.96 -33.81 22.58
CA GLU A 162 11.32 -32.95 23.70
C GLU A 162 10.38 -31.75 23.82
N PHE A 163 10.11 -31.05 22.69
CA PHE A 163 9.31 -29.84 22.70
C PHE A 163 7.79 -30.10 22.77
N GLY A 164 7.34 -31.26 22.26
CA GLY A 164 5.90 -31.54 22.11
C GLY A 164 5.22 -30.64 21.09
N PHE A 165 4.05 -31.07 20.61
CA PHE A 165 3.27 -30.31 19.65
C PHE A 165 2.41 -29.20 20.29
N PRO A 166 2.01 -28.12 19.54
CA PRO A 166 2.36 -27.83 18.15
C PRO A 166 3.79 -27.29 17.97
N LEU A 167 4.36 -27.50 16.77
CA LEU A 167 5.70 -27.04 16.38
C LEU A 167 5.64 -26.21 15.10
N CYS A 168 6.65 -25.36 14.90
CA CYS A 168 6.93 -24.70 13.63
C CYS A 168 8.19 -25.30 13.03
N VAL A 169 8.12 -25.83 11.81
CA VAL A 169 9.26 -26.35 11.05
C VAL A 169 9.59 -25.37 9.95
N ARG A 170 10.86 -24.94 9.88
CA ARG A 170 11.34 -23.95 8.89
C ARG A 170 12.62 -24.45 8.24
N ALA A 171 12.67 -24.44 6.91
CA ALA A 171 13.90 -24.70 6.19
C ALA A 171 14.88 -23.52 6.37
N SER A 172 16.13 -23.78 6.75
CA SER A 172 17.16 -22.74 6.92
C SER A 172 17.59 -22.18 5.55
N PHE A 173 17.93 -20.87 5.50
CA PHE A 173 18.40 -20.17 4.31
C PHE A 173 17.44 -20.16 3.12
N THR A 174 16.12 -20.14 3.37
CA THR A 174 15.11 -19.95 2.33
C THR A 174 14.61 -18.51 2.32
N LEU A 175 14.45 -17.94 1.13
CA LEU A 175 13.96 -16.57 0.96
C LEU A 175 12.46 -16.43 1.31
N GLY A 176 12.11 -15.39 2.08
CA GLY A 176 10.74 -14.96 2.31
C GLY A 176 9.86 -15.92 3.11
N GLY A 177 10.43 -16.73 4.02
CA GLY A 177 9.69 -17.68 4.87
C GLY A 177 9.18 -18.91 4.10
N ALA A 178 9.71 -19.16 2.89
CA ALA A 178 9.37 -20.34 2.12
C ALA A 178 9.74 -21.61 2.89
N GLY A 179 8.80 -22.55 3.02
CA GLY A 179 9.00 -23.81 3.74
C GLY A 179 8.75 -23.77 5.24
N ALA A 180 8.29 -22.65 5.80
CA ALA A 180 7.82 -22.64 7.19
C ALA A 180 6.41 -23.23 7.28
N THR A 181 6.19 -24.16 8.21
CA THR A 181 4.92 -24.88 8.38
C THR A 181 4.65 -25.13 9.85
N PHE A 182 3.43 -24.83 10.32
CA PHE A 182 2.96 -25.34 11.60
C PHE A 182 2.51 -26.78 11.47
N VAL A 183 2.84 -27.58 12.49
CA VAL A 183 2.49 -28.98 12.57
C VAL A 183 1.90 -29.28 13.94
N HIS A 184 0.81 -30.00 13.93
CA HIS A 184 0.04 -30.33 15.14
C HIS A 184 0.17 -31.79 15.53
N THR A 185 0.56 -32.63 14.59
CA THR A 185 0.68 -34.09 14.79
C THR A 185 2.07 -34.61 14.39
N PRO A 186 2.49 -35.79 14.92
CA PRO A 186 3.75 -36.41 14.50
C PRO A 186 3.81 -36.71 12.99
N GLU A 187 2.69 -37.04 12.36
CA GLU A 187 2.60 -37.37 10.94
C GLU A 187 2.85 -36.12 10.08
N GLU A 188 2.18 -35.01 10.40
CA GLU A 188 2.43 -33.72 9.75
C GLU A 188 3.88 -33.26 9.91
N PHE A 189 4.46 -33.52 11.10
CA PHE A 189 5.84 -33.16 11.38
C PHE A 189 6.83 -33.95 10.51
N ASP A 190 6.63 -35.25 10.36
CA ASP A 190 7.50 -36.10 9.54
C ASP A 190 7.54 -35.64 8.08
N GLU A 191 6.38 -35.26 7.54
CA GLU A 191 6.29 -34.72 6.17
C GLU A 191 6.96 -33.34 6.06
N ALA A 192 6.68 -32.41 6.99
CA ALA A 192 7.25 -31.08 7.00
C ALA A 192 8.77 -31.10 7.18
N LEU A 193 9.28 -31.97 8.08
CA LEU A 193 10.71 -32.15 8.33
C LEU A 193 11.43 -32.67 7.09
N SER A 194 10.89 -33.73 6.45
CA SER A 194 11.47 -34.28 5.23
C SER A 194 11.57 -33.26 4.13
N ARG A 195 10.45 -32.55 3.87
CA ARG A 195 10.38 -31.48 2.86
C ARG A 195 11.32 -30.32 3.20
N GLY A 196 11.38 -29.92 4.47
CA GLY A 196 12.25 -28.83 4.92
C GLY A 196 13.73 -29.14 4.74
N LEU A 197 14.17 -30.37 5.08
CA LEU A 197 15.55 -30.80 4.85
C LEU A 197 15.92 -30.91 3.36
N GLU A 198 14.95 -31.24 2.50
CA GLU A 198 15.15 -31.30 1.05
C GLU A 198 15.24 -29.91 0.42
N ILE A 199 14.40 -28.96 0.85
CA ILE A 199 14.34 -27.59 0.31
C ILE A 199 15.54 -26.75 0.76
N SER A 200 16.06 -26.98 1.97
CA SER A 200 17.18 -26.22 2.51
C SER A 200 18.46 -26.48 1.71
N PRO A 201 19.13 -25.44 1.20
CA PRO A 201 20.39 -25.59 0.45
C PRO A 201 21.50 -26.28 1.23
N ILE A 202 21.43 -26.23 2.56
CA ILE A 202 22.43 -26.80 3.47
C ILE A 202 21.88 -28.00 4.27
N HIS A 203 20.71 -28.53 3.86
CA HIS A 203 20.04 -29.65 4.53
C HIS A 203 19.82 -29.45 6.03
N GLU A 204 19.31 -28.26 6.38
CA GLU A 204 19.08 -27.84 7.76
C GLU A 204 17.68 -27.28 7.94
N VAL A 205 17.03 -27.65 9.03
CA VAL A 205 15.73 -27.11 9.46
C VAL A 205 15.82 -26.59 10.88
N MET A 206 15.15 -25.48 11.12
CA MET A 206 14.86 -24.99 12.46
C MET A 206 13.50 -25.52 12.92
N ILE A 207 13.45 -26.01 14.14
CA ILE A 207 12.24 -26.49 14.79
C ILE A 207 11.99 -25.64 16.02
N ASP A 208 10.91 -24.89 15.99
CA ASP A 208 10.50 -23.98 17.07
C ASP A 208 9.26 -24.52 17.78
N LYS A 209 9.18 -24.35 19.11
CA LYS A 209 7.92 -24.53 19.84
C LYS A 209 6.94 -23.45 19.34
N ALA A 210 5.79 -23.86 18.81
CA ALA A 210 4.79 -22.92 18.33
C ALA A 210 4.04 -22.27 19.50
N LEU A 211 3.96 -20.95 19.50
CA LEU A 211 3.28 -20.15 20.52
C LEU A 211 1.87 -19.75 20.01
N LEU A 212 1.13 -20.71 19.42
CA LEU A 212 -0.20 -20.44 18.88
C LEU A 212 -1.16 -19.93 19.95
N GLY A 213 -1.86 -18.85 19.63
CA GLY A 213 -2.82 -18.23 20.55
C GLY A 213 -2.20 -17.31 21.60
N TRP A 214 -0.87 -17.12 21.61
CA TRP A 214 -0.24 -16.06 22.40
C TRP A 214 -0.55 -14.71 21.78
N LYS A 215 -0.53 -13.65 22.61
CA LYS A 215 -0.64 -12.26 22.13
C LYS A 215 0.69 -11.82 21.52
N GLU A 216 0.64 -11.01 20.48
CA GLU A 216 1.84 -10.51 19.82
C GLU A 216 1.91 -8.98 19.92
N TYR A 217 3.10 -8.49 20.28
CA TYR A 217 3.39 -7.07 20.45
C TYR A 217 4.69 -6.69 19.75
N GLU A 218 4.73 -5.45 19.29
CA GLU A 218 5.92 -4.87 18.68
C GLU A 218 6.26 -3.56 19.39
N LEU A 219 7.55 -3.30 19.55
CA LEU A 219 8.06 -2.00 20.00
C LEU A 219 8.95 -1.42 18.90
N GLU A 220 8.65 -0.19 18.51
CA GLU A 220 9.50 0.60 17.63
C GLU A 220 10.42 1.50 18.47
N LEU A 221 11.72 1.38 18.27
CA LEU A 221 12.73 2.05 19.08
C LEU A 221 13.73 2.83 18.22
N LEU A 222 14.33 3.83 18.86
CA LEU A 222 15.54 4.52 18.34
C LEU A 222 16.66 4.42 19.35
N ARG A 223 17.88 4.22 18.84
CA ARG A 223 19.12 4.28 19.65
C ARG A 223 20.15 5.15 18.94
N ASP A 224 20.75 6.09 19.66
CA ASP A 224 21.85 6.89 19.14
C ASP A 224 23.24 6.36 19.57
N LYS A 225 24.29 6.97 19.06
CA LYS A 225 25.67 6.59 19.36
C LYS A 225 26.11 6.75 20.83
N ASN A 226 25.38 7.55 21.62
CA ASN A 226 25.61 7.77 23.05
C ASN A 226 24.80 6.81 23.93
N ASP A 227 24.14 5.80 23.33
CA ASP A 227 23.27 4.84 24.00
C ASP A 227 21.99 5.49 24.59
N ASN A 228 21.56 6.64 24.09
CA ASN A 228 20.24 7.15 24.37
C ASN A 228 19.24 6.29 23.59
N ILE A 229 18.25 5.74 24.28
CA ILE A 229 17.22 4.87 23.70
C ILE A 229 15.86 5.42 24.06
N ILE A 230 14.95 5.43 23.07
CA ILE A 230 13.54 5.77 23.27
C ILE A 230 12.66 4.74 22.58
N ILE A 231 11.46 4.54 23.13
CA ILE A 231 10.40 3.76 22.51
C ILE A 231 9.41 4.72 21.85
N ILE A 232 9.29 4.61 20.53
CA ILE A 232 8.43 5.50 19.75
C ILE A 232 6.98 5.07 19.84
N CYS A 233 6.74 3.76 19.75
CA CYS A 233 5.38 3.24 19.71
C CYS A 233 5.33 1.80 20.21
N SER A 234 4.29 1.48 20.99
CA SER A 234 3.87 0.10 21.25
C SER A 234 2.76 -0.27 20.28
N ILE A 235 2.87 -1.42 19.63
CA ILE A 235 1.91 -1.94 18.66
C ILE A 235 1.43 -3.30 19.15
N GLU A 236 0.12 -3.53 19.10
CA GLU A 236 -0.51 -4.81 19.45
C GLU A 236 -1.18 -5.41 18.23
N ASN A 237 -0.93 -6.68 17.96
CA ASN A 237 -1.68 -7.44 16.99
C ASN A 237 -3.00 -7.94 17.59
N MET A 238 -4.12 -7.55 16.98
CA MET A 238 -5.43 -8.09 17.35
C MET A 238 -5.50 -9.61 17.09
N ASP A 239 -4.82 -10.06 16.05
CA ASP A 239 -4.68 -11.47 15.71
C ASP A 239 -3.62 -12.13 16.59
N PRO A 240 -3.88 -13.34 17.10
CA PRO A 240 -2.92 -14.03 17.94
C PRO A 240 -1.74 -14.56 17.11
N MET A 241 -0.65 -14.94 17.81
CA MET A 241 0.50 -15.63 17.23
C MET A 241 0.07 -16.80 16.33
N GLY A 242 0.70 -16.89 15.18
CA GLY A 242 0.40 -17.86 14.12
C GLY A 242 0.02 -17.18 12.80
N ILE A 243 -0.29 -15.88 12.82
CA ILE A 243 -0.51 -15.04 11.66
C ILE A 243 0.66 -14.06 11.56
N HIS A 244 1.20 -13.87 10.36
CA HIS A 244 2.29 -12.92 10.14
C HIS A 244 1.84 -11.49 10.51
N THR A 245 2.70 -10.71 11.17
CA THR A 245 2.38 -9.33 11.62
C THR A 245 1.88 -8.45 10.49
N GLY A 246 2.45 -8.59 9.28
CA GLY A 246 2.00 -7.89 8.07
C GLY A 246 0.59 -8.24 7.60
N ASP A 247 0.06 -9.41 8.01
CA ASP A 247 -1.31 -9.85 7.73
C ASP A 247 -2.26 -9.67 8.94
N SER A 248 -1.74 -9.19 10.07
CA SER A 248 -2.53 -8.95 11.28
C SER A 248 -3.19 -7.57 11.26
N ILE A 249 -4.39 -7.49 11.86
CA ILE A 249 -4.99 -6.21 12.25
C ILE A 249 -4.20 -5.71 13.45
N THR A 250 -3.63 -4.51 13.38
CA THR A 250 -2.79 -3.98 14.44
C THR A 250 -3.36 -2.70 15.02
N VAL A 251 -3.09 -2.49 16.30
CA VAL A 251 -3.58 -1.34 17.08
C VAL A 251 -2.39 -0.65 17.76
N ALA A 252 -2.38 0.65 17.74
CA ALA A 252 -1.43 1.47 18.46
C ALA A 252 -2.15 2.62 19.20
N PRO A 253 -1.75 2.92 20.46
CA PRO A 253 -0.87 2.14 21.32
C PRO A 253 -1.47 0.77 21.67
N ALA A 254 -0.67 -0.15 22.24
CA ALA A 254 -1.16 -1.44 22.73
C ALA A 254 -2.30 -1.24 23.75
N MET A 255 -3.41 -1.95 23.57
CA MET A 255 -4.65 -1.73 24.31
C MET A 255 -4.90 -2.72 25.45
N THR A 256 -4.37 -3.95 25.31
CA THR A 256 -4.59 -5.02 26.29
C THR A 256 -3.34 -5.37 27.12
N LEU A 257 -2.27 -4.63 26.94
CA LEU A 257 -1.01 -4.80 27.65
C LEU A 257 -1.08 -4.14 29.04
N SER A 258 -0.78 -4.88 30.10
CA SER A 258 -0.66 -4.29 31.42
C SER A 258 0.59 -3.39 31.51
N ASP A 259 0.54 -2.35 32.36
CA ASP A 259 1.69 -1.47 32.54
C ASP A 259 2.92 -2.25 33.06
N SER A 260 2.72 -3.17 33.98
CA SER A 260 3.79 -4.02 34.51
C SER A 260 4.48 -4.83 33.40
N THR A 261 3.70 -5.42 32.50
CA THR A 261 4.21 -6.22 31.37
C THR A 261 4.86 -5.33 30.33
N TYR A 262 4.29 -4.16 30.07
CA TYR A 262 4.89 -3.17 29.18
C TYR A 262 6.28 -2.72 29.67
N GLN A 263 6.44 -2.40 30.96
CA GLN A 263 7.74 -2.02 31.51
C GLN A 263 8.78 -3.13 31.41
N LYS A 264 8.38 -4.38 31.66
CA LYS A 264 9.28 -5.54 31.45
C LYS A 264 9.69 -5.67 29.98
N MET A 265 8.76 -5.51 29.04
CA MET A 265 9.06 -5.56 27.61
C MET A 265 10.02 -4.42 27.19
N ARG A 266 9.82 -3.22 27.74
CA ARG A 266 10.75 -2.08 27.54
C ARG A 266 12.17 -2.44 27.97
N ASP A 267 12.32 -2.95 29.21
CA ASP A 267 13.62 -3.34 29.74
C ASP A 267 14.29 -4.43 28.90
N MET A 268 13.50 -5.42 28.47
CA MET A 268 13.99 -6.47 27.56
C MET A 268 14.44 -5.89 26.22
N ALA A 269 13.64 -5.04 25.57
CA ALA A 269 13.97 -4.44 24.29
C ALA A 269 15.23 -3.57 24.36
N ILE A 270 15.38 -2.75 25.41
CA ILE A 270 16.56 -1.95 25.66
C ILE A 270 17.80 -2.85 25.84
N LYS A 271 17.67 -3.92 26.61
CA LYS A 271 18.75 -4.89 26.86
C LYS A 271 19.15 -5.61 25.56
N MET A 272 18.19 -6.03 24.75
CA MET A 272 18.43 -6.61 23.43
C MET A 272 19.17 -5.65 22.52
N MET A 273 18.68 -4.41 22.41
CA MET A 273 19.25 -3.38 21.54
C MET A 273 20.69 -3.03 21.91
N ARG A 274 21.03 -3.04 23.20
CA ARG A 274 22.41 -2.82 23.68
C ARG A 274 23.35 -3.98 23.37
N SER A 275 22.81 -5.19 23.22
CA SER A 275 23.62 -6.39 23.03
C SER A 275 24.00 -6.67 21.58
N ILE A 276 23.30 -6.11 20.61
CA ILE A 276 23.51 -6.40 19.16
C ILE A 276 24.70 -5.66 18.54
N GLY A 277 25.50 -4.93 19.31
CA GLY A 277 26.71 -4.26 18.82
C GLY A 277 26.52 -2.78 18.50
N THR A 278 27.29 -2.27 17.54
CA THR A 278 27.24 -0.86 17.13
C THR A 278 26.01 -0.62 16.25
N PHE A 279 25.12 0.19 16.77
CA PHE A 279 23.88 0.53 16.11
C PHE A 279 23.47 1.96 16.46
N ALA A 280 23.13 2.75 15.44
CA ALA A 280 22.55 4.08 15.61
C ALA A 280 21.44 4.28 14.57
N GLY A 281 20.21 4.09 14.98
CA GLY A 281 19.07 4.14 14.06
C GLY A 281 17.79 3.60 14.65
N GLY A 282 16.84 3.28 13.76
CA GLY A 282 15.54 2.68 14.10
C GLY A 282 15.60 1.16 14.17
N CYS A 283 14.81 0.60 15.06
CA CYS A 283 14.76 -0.84 15.33
C CYS A 283 13.34 -1.26 15.70
N ASN A 284 12.92 -2.42 15.17
CA ASN A 284 11.69 -3.09 15.57
C ASN A 284 12.02 -4.33 16.41
N VAL A 285 11.36 -4.48 17.55
CA VAL A 285 11.48 -5.65 18.42
C VAL A 285 10.11 -6.29 18.61
N GLN A 286 10.02 -7.59 18.38
CA GLN A 286 8.76 -8.34 18.47
C GLN A 286 8.77 -9.28 19.68
N PHE A 287 7.64 -9.33 20.38
CA PHE A 287 7.42 -10.11 21.56
C PHE A 287 6.13 -10.92 21.46
N ALA A 288 6.13 -12.11 22.05
CA ALA A 288 4.91 -12.83 22.38
C ALA A 288 4.68 -12.85 23.89
N VAL A 289 3.41 -12.68 24.29
CA VAL A 289 2.99 -12.69 25.69
C VAL A 289 1.93 -13.76 25.88
N SER A 290 2.08 -14.62 26.91
CA SER A 290 1.11 -15.67 27.18
C SER A 290 -0.26 -15.04 27.53
N PRO A 291 -1.37 -15.68 27.08
CA PRO A 291 -2.72 -15.13 27.33
C PRO A 291 -3.24 -15.46 28.74
N ASP A 292 -2.44 -16.11 29.56
CA ASP A 292 -2.78 -16.48 30.95
C ASP A 292 -2.40 -15.36 31.94
N GLU A 293 -2.79 -15.53 33.21
CA GLU A 293 -2.53 -14.55 34.27
C GLU A 293 -1.04 -14.31 34.58
N LYS A 294 -0.13 -15.18 34.07
CA LYS A 294 1.31 -14.99 34.29
C LYS A 294 1.92 -13.96 33.38
N GLU A 295 1.32 -13.77 32.20
CA GLU A 295 1.84 -12.87 31.14
C GLU A 295 3.34 -13.13 30.88
N ASP A 296 3.71 -14.42 30.69
CA ASP A 296 5.08 -14.79 30.37
C ASP A 296 5.46 -14.15 29.03
N ILE A 297 6.60 -13.46 28.98
CA ILE A 297 7.08 -12.73 27.81
C ILE A 297 8.22 -13.48 27.16
N VAL A 298 8.21 -13.64 25.85
CA VAL A 298 9.33 -14.16 25.06
C VAL A 298 9.64 -13.22 23.89
N ALA A 299 10.92 -13.01 23.61
CA ALA A 299 11.38 -12.30 22.42
C ALA A 299 11.22 -13.21 21.19
N ILE A 300 10.78 -12.64 20.08
CA ILE A 300 10.60 -13.32 18.78
C ILE A 300 11.74 -12.96 17.84
N GLU A 301 11.94 -11.68 17.59
CA GLU A 301 12.99 -11.17 16.70
C GLU A 301 13.30 -9.70 16.96
N ILE A 302 14.42 -9.26 16.43
CA ILE A 302 14.83 -7.86 16.39
C ILE A 302 15.25 -7.52 14.96
N ASN A 303 14.77 -6.40 14.44
CA ASN A 303 15.10 -5.93 13.10
C ASN A 303 15.86 -4.59 13.22
N PRO A 304 17.20 -4.55 13.06
CA PRO A 304 18.02 -3.34 13.24
C PRO A 304 17.97 -2.45 11.98
N ARG A 305 16.81 -2.10 11.54
CA ARG A 305 16.51 -1.30 10.37
C ARG A 305 15.12 -0.68 10.46
N VAL A 306 14.84 0.29 9.62
CA VAL A 306 13.47 0.75 9.39
C VAL A 306 12.66 -0.42 8.81
N SER A 307 11.46 -0.60 9.33
CA SER A 307 10.55 -1.69 9.00
C SER A 307 9.21 -1.14 8.49
N ARG A 308 8.29 -2.02 8.10
CA ARG A 308 6.91 -1.63 7.81
C ARG A 308 6.24 -1.01 9.03
N SER A 309 6.44 -1.60 10.20
CA SER A 309 5.92 -1.06 11.47
C SER A 309 6.51 0.30 11.80
N SER A 310 7.74 0.62 11.37
CA SER A 310 8.34 1.95 11.53
C SER A 310 7.61 3.02 10.70
N ALA A 311 7.17 2.68 9.48
CA ALA A 311 6.36 3.58 8.67
C ALA A 311 5.00 3.83 9.35
N LEU A 312 4.33 2.77 9.80
CA LEU A 312 3.09 2.86 10.57
C LEU A 312 3.29 3.72 11.84
N ALA A 313 4.31 3.43 12.65
CA ALA A 313 4.59 4.16 13.89
C ALA A 313 4.88 5.64 13.63
N SER A 314 5.60 5.97 12.55
CA SER A 314 5.85 7.36 12.16
C SER A 314 4.56 8.12 11.84
N LYS A 315 3.64 7.49 11.10
CA LYS A 315 2.33 8.10 10.78
C LYS A 315 1.42 8.14 12.00
N ALA A 316 1.46 7.09 12.84
CA ALA A 316 0.66 6.99 14.06
C ALA A 316 1.03 8.05 15.10
N THR A 317 2.31 8.32 15.27
CA THR A 317 2.81 9.22 16.32
C THR A 317 3.17 10.61 15.82
N GLY A 318 3.25 10.80 14.48
CA GLY A 318 3.84 11.99 13.88
C GLY A 318 5.38 12.05 14.02
N TYR A 319 6.00 11.14 14.75
CA TYR A 319 7.46 11.11 14.96
C TYR A 319 8.19 10.57 13.72
N PRO A 320 9.06 11.36 13.05
CA PRO A 320 9.63 10.98 11.76
C PRO A 320 10.84 10.04 11.91
N ILE A 321 10.59 8.76 12.20
CA ILE A 321 11.62 7.75 12.51
C ILE A 321 12.74 7.73 11.47
N ALA A 322 12.41 7.68 10.17
CA ALA A 322 13.40 7.58 9.11
C ALA A 322 14.33 8.82 9.02
N LYS A 323 13.77 10.03 9.20
CA LYS A 323 14.55 11.27 9.23
C LYS A 323 15.51 11.30 10.42
N VAL A 324 15.01 10.97 11.61
CA VAL A 324 15.81 10.95 12.84
C VAL A 324 16.89 9.88 12.75
N ALA A 325 16.55 8.66 12.28
CA ALA A 325 17.49 7.57 12.08
C ALA A 325 18.63 7.95 11.12
N ALA A 326 18.32 8.60 9.99
CA ALA A 326 19.33 9.07 9.05
C ALA A 326 20.26 10.11 9.66
N LYS A 327 19.76 11.07 10.46
CA LYS A 327 20.58 12.05 11.17
C LYS A 327 21.44 11.39 12.26
N MET A 328 20.92 10.40 12.97
CA MET A 328 21.71 9.65 13.94
C MET A 328 22.82 8.85 13.26
N ALA A 329 22.58 8.26 12.11
CA ALA A 329 23.60 7.53 11.35
C ALA A 329 24.80 8.41 10.95
N ILE A 330 24.61 9.71 10.76
CA ILE A 330 25.70 10.67 10.48
C ILE A 330 26.25 11.35 11.75
N GLY A 331 25.88 10.85 12.92
CA GLY A 331 26.52 11.19 14.20
C GLY A 331 25.79 12.14 15.12
N TYR A 332 24.53 12.53 14.81
CA TYR A 332 23.70 13.24 15.78
C TYR A 332 23.23 12.32 16.93
N THR A 333 22.93 12.93 18.07
CA THR A 333 22.25 12.27 19.20
C THR A 333 20.83 12.77 19.33
N LEU A 334 19.96 12.00 19.99
CA LEU A 334 18.54 12.31 20.13
C LEU A 334 18.27 13.65 20.82
N ASP A 335 19.10 14.02 21.79
CA ASP A 335 19.03 15.29 22.51
C ASP A 335 19.51 16.52 21.71
N GLU A 336 20.27 16.29 20.63
CA GLU A 336 20.73 17.31 19.69
C GLU A 336 19.73 17.59 18.56
N LEU A 337 18.75 16.71 18.34
CA LEU A 337 17.75 16.84 17.31
C LEU A 337 16.46 17.44 17.87
N ASN A 338 15.82 18.34 17.13
CA ASN A 338 14.52 18.88 17.49
C ASN A 338 13.39 17.94 17.05
N ASN A 339 12.36 17.81 17.89
CA ASN A 339 11.11 17.18 17.51
C ASN A 339 10.40 18.05 16.46
N GLN A 340 10.11 17.48 15.30
CA GLN A 340 9.54 18.22 14.15
C GLN A 340 8.06 18.55 14.32
N ILE A 341 7.35 17.87 15.22
CA ILE A 341 5.93 18.09 15.48
C ILE A 341 5.75 19.28 16.42
N THR A 342 6.42 19.27 17.56
CA THR A 342 6.33 20.35 18.57
C THR A 342 7.23 21.52 18.25
N LYS A 343 8.36 21.30 17.58
CA LYS A 343 9.46 22.26 17.30
C LYS A 343 10.09 22.88 18.54
N THR A 344 9.58 22.56 19.73
CA THR A 344 9.99 23.11 21.03
C THR A 344 10.64 22.08 21.95
N THR A 345 10.46 20.79 21.69
CA THR A 345 11.09 19.69 22.43
C THR A 345 12.20 19.04 21.60
N THR A 346 13.07 18.24 22.24
CA THR A 346 14.07 17.43 21.54
C THR A 346 13.44 16.15 21.00
N ALA A 347 14.16 15.48 20.07
CA ALA A 347 13.79 14.16 19.61
C ALA A 347 13.93 13.09 20.72
N TYR A 348 14.64 13.39 21.81
CA TYR A 348 14.76 12.53 23.00
C TYR A 348 13.53 12.66 23.89
N PHE A 349 12.37 12.37 23.32
CA PHE A 349 11.07 12.39 23.99
C PHE A 349 10.22 11.23 23.48
N GLU A 350 9.78 10.36 24.37
CA GLU A 350 8.93 9.22 23.98
C GLU A 350 7.53 9.70 23.67
N PRO A 351 6.99 9.35 22.47
CA PRO A 351 5.63 9.73 22.13
C PRO A 351 4.60 9.17 23.09
N THR A 352 3.59 9.98 23.37
CA THR A 352 2.39 9.62 24.14
C THR A 352 1.17 9.99 23.32
N LEU A 353 0.27 9.04 23.11
CA LEU A 353 -0.90 9.20 22.24
C LEU A 353 -2.19 9.27 23.08
N ASP A 354 -3.06 10.23 22.78
CA ASP A 354 -4.41 10.35 23.35
C ASP A 354 -5.52 9.96 22.35
N TYR A 355 -5.12 9.31 21.25
CA TYR A 355 -5.98 8.74 20.20
C TYR A 355 -5.56 7.29 19.92
N VAL A 356 -6.36 6.59 19.15
CA VAL A 356 -6.14 5.19 18.79
C VAL A 356 -5.97 5.05 17.27
N ILE A 357 -5.01 4.23 16.90
CA ILE A 357 -4.76 3.86 15.51
C ILE A 357 -5.14 2.40 15.30
N VAL A 358 -5.82 2.11 14.20
CA VAL A 358 -6.06 0.75 13.72
C VAL A 358 -5.54 0.62 12.29
N LYS A 359 -4.66 -0.36 12.07
CA LYS A 359 -4.19 -0.76 10.73
C LYS A 359 -4.89 -2.05 10.32
N ILE A 360 -5.41 -2.09 9.10
CA ILE A 360 -5.96 -3.30 8.49
C ILE A 360 -5.21 -3.59 7.19
N PRO A 361 -4.67 -4.82 7.01
CA PRO A 361 -4.02 -5.22 5.77
C PRO A 361 -5.00 -5.29 4.59
N ARG A 362 -4.50 -5.07 3.38
CA ARG A 362 -5.25 -5.22 2.13
C ARG A 362 -4.71 -6.41 1.33
N TRP A 363 -5.56 -7.39 1.11
CA TRP A 363 -5.25 -8.58 0.31
C TRP A 363 -5.89 -8.48 -1.07
N ASN A 364 -5.38 -9.27 -2.03
CA ASN A 364 -5.93 -9.41 -3.38
C ASN A 364 -6.11 -10.87 -3.78
N PHE A 365 -6.67 -11.68 -2.89
CA PHE A 365 -6.95 -13.10 -3.18
C PHE A 365 -7.87 -13.27 -4.40
N GLU A 366 -8.75 -12.30 -4.62
CA GLU A 366 -9.64 -12.24 -5.78
C GLU A 366 -8.91 -12.23 -7.13
N LYS A 367 -7.62 -11.90 -7.15
CA LYS A 367 -6.78 -11.89 -8.34
C LYS A 367 -6.09 -13.23 -8.63
N PHE A 368 -6.15 -14.17 -7.70
CA PHE A 368 -5.45 -15.43 -7.78
C PHE A 368 -6.41 -16.60 -7.62
N GLU A 369 -6.99 -17.05 -8.74
CA GLU A 369 -7.91 -18.19 -8.75
C GLU A 369 -7.26 -19.43 -8.13
N GLY A 370 -7.94 -20.03 -7.14
CA GLY A 370 -7.46 -21.19 -6.39
C GLY A 370 -6.45 -20.88 -5.28
N ALA A 371 -6.23 -19.61 -4.95
CA ALA A 371 -5.37 -19.25 -3.83
C ALA A 371 -5.92 -19.73 -2.49
N ASP A 372 -5.05 -20.23 -1.63
CA ASP A 372 -5.40 -20.46 -0.23
C ASP A 372 -5.53 -19.11 0.50
N THR A 373 -6.76 -18.76 0.86
CA THR A 373 -7.09 -17.49 1.53
C THR A 373 -6.83 -17.52 3.04
N ARG A 374 -6.44 -18.66 3.61
CA ARG A 374 -6.10 -18.76 5.02
C ARG A 374 -4.81 -18.00 5.30
N LEU A 375 -4.84 -17.17 6.32
CA LEU A 375 -3.70 -16.42 6.81
C LEU A 375 -2.83 -17.32 7.73
N GLY A 376 -1.55 -17.06 7.73
CA GLY A 376 -0.57 -17.84 8.49
C GLY A 376 0.75 -17.09 8.63
N ILE A 377 1.84 -17.83 8.84
CA ILE A 377 3.18 -17.26 9.07
C ILE A 377 3.82 -16.62 7.83
N GLN A 378 3.27 -16.85 6.65
CA GLN A 378 3.74 -16.22 5.42
C GLN A 378 2.84 -15.05 5.06
N MET A 379 3.42 -13.87 4.92
CA MET A 379 2.71 -12.68 4.53
C MET A 379 2.09 -12.79 3.13
N LYS A 380 0.81 -12.40 3.01
CA LYS A 380 0.02 -12.42 1.76
C LYS A 380 -0.58 -11.05 1.41
N ALA A 381 -0.59 -10.09 2.33
CA ALA A 381 -1.08 -8.74 2.08
C ALA A 381 -0.20 -7.99 1.09
N VAL A 382 -0.82 -7.17 0.23
CA VAL A 382 -0.16 -6.34 -0.78
C VAL A 382 -0.04 -4.87 -0.37
N GLY A 383 -0.82 -4.45 0.62
CA GLY A 383 -0.83 -3.10 1.16
C GLY A 383 -1.61 -3.05 2.46
N GLU A 384 -1.83 -1.86 2.97
CA GLU A 384 -2.54 -1.64 4.22
C GLU A 384 -3.24 -0.28 4.25
N VAL A 385 -4.16 -0.14 5.19
CA VAL A 385 -4.84 1.12 5.53
C VAL A 385 -4.69 1.39 7.01
N MET A 386 -4.77 2.66 7.38
CA MET A 386 -4.75 3.09 8.77
C MET A 386 -5.94 4.02 9.04
N GLY A 387 -6.63 3.79 10.15
CA GLY A 387 -7.66 4.67 10.69
C GLY A 387 -7.18 5.29 12.00
N ILE A 388 -7.43 6.57 12.20
CA ILE A 388 -7.14 7.30 13.44
C ILE A 388 -8.46 7.78 14.04
N GLY A 389 -8.67 7.54 15.34
CA GLY A 389 -9.88 7.95 16.05
C GLY A 389 -9.65 8.15 17.53
N ARG A 390 -10.62 8.75 18.24
CA ARG A 390 -10.58 8.92 19.69
C ARG A 390 -10.88 7.62 20.44
N SER A 391 -11.35 6.59 19.72
CA SER A 391 -11.62 5.25 20.25
C SER A 391 -11.21 4.18 19.26
N PHE A 392 -11.00 2.96 19.77
CA PHE A 392 -10.74 1.79 18.94
C PHE A 392 -11.85 1.56 17.90
N GLN A 393 -13.11 1.72 18.30
CA GLN A 393 -14.26 1.51 17.40
C GLN A 393 -14.25 2.52 16.25
N GLU A 394 -13.99 3.79 16.51
CA GLU A 394 -13.90 4.82 15.48
C GLU A 394 -12.75 4.53 14.51
N ALA A 395 -11.56 4.25 15.05
CA ALA A 395 -10.38 3.93 14.22
C ALA A 395 -10.61 2.67 13.38
N LEU A 396 -11.23 1.63 13.94
CA LEU A 396 -11.57 0.39 13.25
C LEU A 396 -12.54 0.62 12.08
N HIS A 397 -13.59 1.41 12.29
CA HIS A 397 -14.57 1.75 11.24
C HIS A 397 -13.91 2.54 10.10
N LYS A 398 -13.07 3.53 10.42
CA LYS A 398 -12.33 4.31 9.41
C LYS A 398 -11.38 3.43 8.61
N ALA A 399 -10.65 2.53 9.26
CA ALA A 399 -9.80 1.57 8.57
C ALA A 399 -10.62 0.64 7.66
N ALA A 400 -11.76 0.12 8.13
CA ALA A 400 -12.65 -0.71 7.32
C ALA A 400 -13.23 0.04 6.10
N GLN A 401 -13.59 1.33 6.26
CA GLN A 401 -14.06 2.19 5.17
C GLN A 401 -12.98 2.43 4.10
N SER A 402 -11.72 2.39 4.51
CA SER A 402 -10.55 2.64 3.65
C SER A 402 -10.11 1.44 2.80
N LEU A 403 -10.58 0.23 3.08
CA LEU A 403 -10.09 -1.02 2.46
C LEU A 403 -10.36 -1.17 0.96
N GLU A 404 -11.23 -0.34 0.37
CA GLU A 404 -11.62 -0.45 -1.06
C GLU A 404 -12.20 -1.82 -1.45
N ILE A 405 -13.02 -2.40 -0.57
CA ILE A 405 -13.72 -3.69 -0.75
C ILE A 405 -15.24 -3.52 -0.83
N LYS A 406 -15.71 -2.34 -1.17
CA LYS A 406 -17.13 -1.98 -1.28
C LYS A 406 -17.93 -2.14 0.04
N ARG A 407 -17.27 -2.08 1.20
CA ARG A 407 -17.90 -2.03 2.53
C ARG A 407 -18.00 -0.56 3.00
N ASN A 408 -18.99 -0.27 3.85
CA ASN A 408 -19.22 1.09 4.37
C ASN A 408 -18.65 1.28 5.79
N GLY A 409 -18.02 0.28 6.32
CA GLY A 409 -17.52 0.12 7.67
C GLY A 409 -17.70 -1.32 8.12
N LEU A 410 -17.77 -1.57 9.40
CA LEU A 410 -18.01 -2.89 9.96
C LEU A 410 -19.52 -3.09 10.14
N GLY A 411 -20.11 -4.02 9.36
CA GLY A 411 -21.53 -4.30 9.39
C GLY A 411 -22.45 -3.21 8.80
N ALA A 412 -23.75 -3.34 9.00
CA ALA A 412 -24.80 -2.40 8.61
C ALA A 412 -24.77 -1.98 7.13
N ASP A 413 -24.48 -2.91 6.22
CA ASP A 413 -24.39 -2.65 4.77
C ASP A 413 -25.09 -3.72 3.89
N GLY A 414 -25.83 -4.62 4.52
CA GLY A 414 -26.57 -5.69 3.83
C GLY A 414 -25.73 -6.83 3.28
N LYS A 415 -24.45 -6.92 3.65
CA LYS A 415 -23.51 -7.93 3.14
C LYS A 415 -23.06 -8.94 4.19
N GLY A 416 -23.70 -8.95 5.35
CA GLY A 416 -23.42 -9.89 6.44
C GLY A 416 -23.86 -11.31 6.08
N LEU A 417 -23.17 -12.29 6.67
CA LEU A 417 -23.53 -13.70 6.62
C LEU A 417 -24.74 -13.95 7.54
N THR A 418 -25.64 -14.82 7.10
CA THR A 418 -26.88 -15.14 7.85
C THR A 418 -26.99 -16.62 8.23
N ASP A 419 -26.00 -17.44 7.84
CA ASP A 419 -25.96 -18.86 8.15
C ASP A 419 -24.94 -19.15 9.26
N GLN A 420 -25.42 -19.67 10.39
CA GLN A 420 -24.59 -19.89 11.58
C GLN A 420 -23.49 -20.93 11.35
N ASP A 421 -23.77 -22.01 10.61
CA ASP A 421 -22.79 -23.05 10.36
C ASP A 421 -21.64 -22.55 9.49
N THR A 422 -21.97 -21.74 8.47
CA THR A 422 -20.98 -21.05 7.64
C THR A 422 -20.12 -20.10 8.47
N ILE A 423 -20.70 -19.33 9.37
CA ILE A 423 -19.98 -18.41 10.25
C ILE A 423 -19.03 -19.17 11.16
N LEU A 424 -19.51 -20.21 11.87
CA LEU A 424 -18.68 -21.00 12.77
C LEU A 424 -17.52 -21.66 12.02
N HIS A 425 -17.77 -22.21 10.83
CA HIS A 425 -16.70 -22.79 10.00
C HIS A 425 -15.68 -21.73 9.57
N LYS A 426 -16.10 -20.53 9.20
CA LYS A 426 -15.19 -19.44 8.81
C LYS A 426 -14.39 -18.88 10.00
N LEU A 427 -14.86 -18.97 11.22
CA LEU A 427 -14.11 -18.58 12.41
C LEU A 427 -12.96 -19.54 12.76
N GLU A 428 -13.01 -20.82 12.31
CA GLU A 428 -11.99 -21.84 12.61
C GLU A 428 -10.60 -21.51 12.05
N TYR A 429 -10.52 -20.65 11.05
CA TYR A 429 -9.25 -20.21 10.45
C TYR A 429 -9.27 -18.72 10.16
N ALA A 430 -8.12 -18.08 10.32
CA ALA A 430 -7.95 -16.69 9.98
C ALA A 430 -8.03 -16.49 8.46
N SER A 431 -8.87 -15.56 8.03
CA SER A 431 -9.05 -15.18 6.62
C SER A 431 -9.10 -13.66 6.47
N SER A 432 -9.02 -13.15 5.25
CA SER A 432 -9.09 -11.71 4.98
C SER A 432 -10.43 -11.06 5.36
N ASP A 433 -11.50 -11.84 5.47
CA ASP A 433 -12.85 -11.39 5.85
C ASP A 433 -13.22 -11.66 7.32
N ARG A 434 -12.30 -12.25 8.12
CA ARG A 434 -12.58 -12.66 9.50
C ARG A 434 -13.14 -11.56 10.42
N LEU A 435 -12.72 -10.31 10.22
CA LEU A 435 -13.26 -9.19 10.99
C LEU A 435 -14.77 -9.04 10.79
N PHE A 436 -15.24 -9.16 9.56
CA PHE A 436 -16.66 -9.10 9.22
C PHE A 436 -17.40 -10.34 9.69
N VAL A 437 -16.78 -11.52 9.60
CA VAL A 437 -17.34 -12.78 10.11
C VAL A 437 -17.52 -12.72 11.63
N ILE A 438 -16.57 -12.15 12.37
CA ILE A 438 -16.69 -11.94 13.83
C ILE A 438 -17.88 -11.02 14.14
N TYR A 439 -18.04 -9.94 13.39
CA TYR A 439 -19.17 -9.04 13.55
C TYR A 439 -20.51 -9.75 13.32
N ASP A 440 -20.60 -10.52 12.23
CA ASP A 440 -21.81 -11.29 11.89
C ASP A 440 -22.10 -12.35 12.97
N ALA A 441 -21.05 -13.01 13.52
CA ALA A 441 -21.20 -13.97 14.63
C ALA A 441 -21.80 -13.32 15.88
N ILE A 442 -21.34 -12.12 16.21
CA ILE A 442 -21.86 -11.35 17.35
C ILE A 442 -23.31 -10.93 17.10
N GLN A 443 -23.63 -10.45 15.91
CA GLN A 443 -25.00 -10.07 15.51
C GLN A 443 -25.97 -11.25 15.60
N MET A 444 -25.53 -12.47 15.31
CA MET A 444 -26.31 -13.69 15.48
C MET A 444 -26.41 -14.16 16.94
N GLY A 445 -25.75 -13.50 17.89
CA GLY A 445 -25.82 -13.85 19.31
C GLY A 445 -24.89 -15.01 19.70
N ILE A 446 -23.87 -15.33 18.89
CA ILE A 446 -22.84 -16.30 19.28
C ILE A 446 -22.05 -15.73 20.48
N PRO A 447 -21.94 -16.46 21.61
CA PRO A 447 -21.27 -15.94 22.80
C PRO A 447 -19.81 -15.54 22.54
N LEU A 448 -19.38 -14.38 23.05
CA LEU A 448 -18.00 -13.92 22.90
C LEU A 448 -16.96 -14.95 23.35
N ARG A 449 -17.27 -15.74 24.39
CA ARG A 449 -16.40 -16.80 24.86
C ARG A 449 -16.18 -17.88 23.81
N THR A 450 -17.24 -18.24 23.07
CA THR A 450 -17.13 -19.20 21.94
C THR A 450 -16.26 -18.65 20.83
N ILE A 451 -16.45 -17.37 20.47
CA ILE A 451 -15.62 -16.71 19.46
C ILE A 451 -14.16 -16.69 19.91
N TYR A 452 -13.88 -16.31 21.16
CA TYR A 452 -12.55 -16.34 21.75
C TYR A 452 -11.92 -17.75 21.72
N ASP A 453 -12.69 -18.76 22.11
CA ASP A 453 -12.18 -20.13 22.18
C ASP A 453 -11.79 -20.68 20.80
N ILE A 454 -12.44 -20.21 19.75
CA ILE A 454 -12.11 -20.55 18.36
C ILE A 454 -10.95 -19.69 17.84
N THR A 455 -11.07 -18.37 17.92
CA THR A 455 -10.17 -17.42 17.25
C THR A 455 -8.94 -17.05 18.06
N LYS A 456 -8.99 -17.18 19.38
CA LYS A 456 -8.00 -16.68 20.36
C LYS A 456 -7.81 -15.15 20.35
N ILE A 457 -8.66 -14.40 19.65
CA ILE A 457 -8.65 -12.95 19.69
C ILE A 457 -9.11 -12.49 21.08
N ASP A 458 -8.37 -11.56 21.70
CA ASP A 458 -8.62 -11.11 23.05
C ASP A 458 -10.07 -10.64 23.26
N LEU A 459 -10.65 -10.99 24.39
CA LEU A 459 -12.03 -10.63 24.75
C LEU A 459 -12.26 -9.12 24.80
N TRP A 460 -11.22 -8.33 25.02
CA TRP A 460 -11.34 -6.88 24.99
C TRP A 460 -11.76 -6.39 23.60
N PHE A 461 -11.08 -6.87 22.54
CA PHE A 461 -11.43 -6.52 21.15
C PHE A 461 -12.83 -7.01 20.79
N LEU A 462 -13.18 -8.24 21.16
CA LEU A 462 -14.51 -8.79 20.90
C LEU A 462 -15.62 -7.98 21.58
N LYS A 463 -15.40 -7.49 22.80
CA LYS A 463 -16.35 -6.59 23.50
C LYS A 463 -16.51 -5.23 22.81
N GLN A 464 -15.42 -4.69 22.22
CA GLN A 464 -15.52 -3.46 21.44
C GLN A 464 -16.39 -3.64 20.20
N ILE A 465 -16.27 -4.80 19.54
CA ILE A 465 -17.10 -5.15 18.37
C ILE A 465 -18.57 -5.44 18.81
N GLU A 466 -18.77 -6.08 19.95
CA GLU A 466 -20.12 -6.30 20.52
C GLU A 466 -20.85 -4.98 20.79
N ASP A 467 -20.14 -3.99 21.30
CA ASP A 467 -20.72 -2.66 21.56
C ASP A 467 -21.13 -1.94 20.25
N LEU A 468 -20.38 -2.14 19.14
CA LEU A 468 -20.83 -1.69 17.81
C LEU A 468 -22.12 -2.39 17.38
N ALA A 469 -22.20 -3.70 17.56
CA ALA A 469 -23.39 -4.49 17.25
C ALA A 469 -24.61 -4.03 18.08
N ARG A 470 -24.41 -3.68 19.36
CA ARG A 470 -25.45 -3.10 20.23
C ARG A 470 -25.98 -1.78 19.66
N VAL A 471 -25.09 -0.86 19.27
CA VAL A 471 -25.47 0.45 18.70
C VAL A 471 -26.25 0.26 17.42
N GLN A 472 -25.85 -0.66 16.52
CA GLN A 472 -26.61 -1.00 15.33
C GLN A 472 -28.03 -1.44 15.72
N GLY A 473 -28.18 -2.39 16.63
CA GLY A 473 -29.48 -2.90 17.06
C GLY A 473 -30.38 -1.85 17.72
N GLU A 474 -29.80 -0.80 18.34
CA GLU A 474 -30.58 0.34 18.84
C GLU A 474 -31.05 1.26 17.69
N ILE A 475 -30.17 1.57 16.73
CA ILE A 475 -30.52 2.43 15.58
C ILE A 475 -31.62 1.80 14.73
N GLU A 476 -31.61 0.49 14.49
CA GLU A 476 -32.60 -0.25 13.69
C GLU A 476 -34.05 -0.18 14.25
N LYS A 477 -34.21 0.23 15.50
CA LYS A 477 -35.52 0.45 16.10
C LYS A 477 -36.18 1.78 15.71
N HIS A 478 -35.46 2.63 14.97
CA HIS A 478 -35.87 3.99 14.66
C HIS A 478 -36.09 4.21 13.16
N THR A 479 -36.85 5.27 12.86
CA THR A 479 -36.93 5.89 11.53
C THR A 479 -36.07 7.16 11.51
N LEU A 480 -35.93 7.78 10.33
CA LEU A 480 -35.20 9.06 10.25
C LEU A 480 -35.80 10.10 11.21
N GLU A 481 -37.11 10.17 11.34
CA GLU A 481 -37.79 11.16 12.21
C GLU A 481 -37.59 10.88 13.68
N SER A 482 -37.70 9.61 14.12
CA SER A 482 -37.64 9.20 15.52
C SER A 482 -36.22 9.02 16.07
N LEU A 483 -35.20 8.99 15.21
CA LEU A 483 -33.81 8.73 15.62
C LEU A 483 -33.28 9.85 16.52
N PRO A 484 -32.95 9.55 17.81
CA PRO A 484 -32.55 10.56 18.79
C PRO A 484 -31.18 11.17 18.49
N LYS A 485 -30.97 12.45 18.88
CA LYS A 485 -29.69 13.14 18.75
C LYS A 485 -28.53 12.36 19.39
N ASP A 486 -28.73 11.92 20.64
CA ASP A 486 -27.68 11.27 21.42
C ASP A 486 -27.25 9.94 20.79
N LEU A 487 -28.19 9.19 20.20
CA LEU A 487 -27.88 7.95 19.52
C LEU A 487 -27.13 8.19 18.19
N ILE A 488 -27.48 9.27 17.46
CA ILE A 488 -26.70 9.67 16.28
C ILE A 488 -25.29 10.04 16.70
N LEU A 489 -25.13 10.83 17.74
CA LEU A 489 -23.81 11.25 18.21
C LEU A 489 -22.98 10.06 18.69
N GLU A 490 -23.57 9.15 19.48
CA GLU A 490 -22.90 7.90 19.89
C GLU A 490 -22.42 7.09 18.69
N ALA A 491 -23.28 6.90 17.69
CA ALA A 491 -22.92 6.18 16.47
C ALA A 491 -21.76 6.86 15.71
N LYS A 492 -21.81 8.18 15.61
CA LYS A 492 -20.74 8.97 14.94
C LYS A 492 -19.42 8.89 15.70
N MET A 493 -19.43 9.00 17.03
CA MET A 493 -18.24 8.84 17.88
C MET A 493 -17.64 7.43 17.79
N LYS A 494 -18.43 6.43 17.42
CA LYS A 494 -17.98 5.04 17.17
C LYS A 494 -17.66 4.76 15.70
N GLY A 495 -17.69 5.79 14.85
CA GLY A 495 -17.25 5.71 13.45
C GLY A 495 -18.26 5.20 12.44
N PHE A 496 -19.55 5.00 12.81
CA PHE A 496 -20.58 4.65 11.84
C PHE A 496 -20.73 5.74 10.77
N ALA A 497 -20.62 5.35 9.50
CA ALA A 497 -20.86 6.25 8.39
C ALA A 497 -22.34 6.66 8.29
N ASP A 498 -22.62 7.88 7.79
CA ASP A 498 -23.99 8.32 7.49
C ASP A 498 -24.71 7.33 6.58
N ARG A 499 -23.96 6.69 5.66
CA ARG A 499 -24.49 5.64 4.78
C ARG A 499 -24.88 4.35 5.51
N GLN A 500 -24.15 3.96 6.57
CA GLN A 500 -24.51 2.81 7.41
C GLN A 500 -25.79 3.13 8.22
N ILE A 501 -25.84 4.31 8.84
CA ILE A 501 -27.03 4.76 9.57
C ILE A 501 -28.24 4.80 8.62
N ALA A 502 -28.09 5.35 7.43
CA ALA A 502 -29.14 5.40 6.42
C ALA A 502 -29.65 4.01 6.03
N HIS A 503 -28.73 3.03 5.89
CA HIS A 503 -29.11 1.64 5.59
C HIS A 503 -29.98 1.04 6.71
N MET A 504 -29.57 1.21 7.98
CA MET A 504 -30.29 0.69 9.15
C MET A 504 -31.70 1.23 9.28
N ILE A 505 -31.93 2.50 8.94
CA ILE A 505 -33.23 3.18 9.08
C ILE A 505 -33.96 3.34 7.74
N HIS A 506 -33.52 2.69 6.68
CA HIS A 506 -34.10 2.75 5.32
C HIS A 506 -34.25 4.17 4.78
N ALA A 507 -33.22 5.02 4.99
CA ALA A 507 -33.16 6.41 4.53
C ALA A 507 -32.06 6.60 3.48
N LEU A 508 -31.93 7.85 2.96
CA LEU A 508 -30.81 8.23 2.11
C LEU A 508 -29.64 8.76 2.96
N GLU A 509 -28.40 8.50 2.53
CA GLU A 509 -27.18 9.04 3.14
C GLU A 509 -27.27 10.58 3.32
N SER A 510 -27.75 11.29 2.32
CA SER A 510 -27.92 12.76 2.38
C SER A 510 -28.93 13.23 3.42
N GLN A 511 -29.99 12.44 3.70
CA GLN A 511 -30.96 12.77 4.74
C GLN A 511 -30.37 12.62 6.14
N VAL A 512 -29.56 11.57 6.38
CA VAL A 512 -28.85 11.38 7.64
C VAL A 512 -27.84 12.50 7.84
N HIS A 513 -27.06 12.82 6.80
CA HIS A 513 -26.09 13.91 6.83
C HIS A 513 -26.76 15.26 7.17
N SER A 514 -27.88 15.59 6.51
CA SER A 514 -28.62 16.83 6.81
C SER A 514 -29.13 16.84 8.24
N LYS A 515 -29.79 15.74 8.69
CA LYS A 515 -30.32 15.65 10.04
C LYS A 515 -29.24 15.82 11.11
N ARG A 516 -28.07 15.16 10.98
CA ARG A 516 -27.04 15.34 12.00
C ARG A 516 -26.52 16.77 12.08
N ARG A 517 -26.37 17.43 10.92
CA ARG A 517 -25.94 18.84 10.87
C ARG A 517 -26.97 19.78 11.48
N ASP A 518 -28.25 19.58 11.19
CA ASP A 518 -29.34 20.37 11.77
C ASP A 518 -29.41 20.22 13.31
N LEU A 519 -29.01 19.06 13.81
CA LEU A 519 -28.89 18.78 15.25
C LEU A 519 -27.57 19.31 15.87
N GLY A 520 -26.70 19.93 15.06
CA GLY A 520 -25.40 20.42 15.52
C GLY A 520 -24.32 19.35 15.70
N ILE A 521 -24.53 18.14 15.16
CA ILE A 521 -23.55 17.06 15.19
C ILE A 521 -22.63 17.24 13.99
N ASN A 522 -21.52 17.92 14.19
CA ASN A 522 -20.52 18.23 13.18
C ASN A 522 -19.22 17.51 13.47
N ARG A 523 -18.52 17.16 12.38
CA ARG A 523 -17.16 16.62 12.46
C ARG A 523 -16.18 17.72 12.89
N VAL A 524 -15.22 17.37 13.73
CA VAL A 524 -14.09 18.21 14.12
C VAL A 524 -12.78 17.54 13.75
N TRP A 525 -11.73 18.31 13.66
CA TRP A 525 -10.39 17.82 13.30
C TRP A 525 -9.43 18.04 14.45
N LYS A 526 -8.65 17.01 14.75
CA LYS A 526 -7.62 16.99 15.78
C LYS A 526 -6.26 16.84 15.14
N LEU A 527 -5.25 17.41 15.78
CA LEU A 527 -3.85 17.24 15.37
C LEU A 527 -3.35 15.84 15.73
N VAL A 528 -2.58 15.24 14.84
CA VAL A 528 -1.70 14.12 15.18
C VAL A 528 -0.50 14.71 15.88
N ASP A 529 -0.34 14.40 17.16
CA ASP A 529 0.74 14.93 17.99
C ASP A 529 1.49 13.82 18.72
N THR A 530 2.73 14.10 19.10
CA THR A 530 3.62 13.16 19.78
C THR A 530 3.52 13.23 21.31
N CYS A 531 2.72 14.11 21.85
CA CYS A 531 2.80 14.50 23.28
C CYS A 531 1.45 14.53 23.99
N ALA A 532 0.39 13.98 23.42
CA ALA A 532 -0.97 14.01 23.98
C ALA A 532 -1.37 15.42 24.48
N ALA A 533 -1.11 16.44 23.66
CA ALA A 533 -1.36 17.86 23.93
C ALA A 533 -0.57 18.48 25.10
N GLU A 534 0.43 17.80 25.67
CA GLU A 534 1.31 18.37 26.70
C GLU A 534 2.14 19.56 26.14
N PHE A 535 2.57 19.45 24.88
CA PHE A 535 3.17 20.54 24.11
C PHE A 535 2.37 20.73 22.82
N PRO A 536 2.08 21.99 22.42
CA PRO A 536 1.30 22.23 21.21
C PRO A 536 1.99 21.65 19.96
N ALA A 537 1.29 20.80 19.21
CA ALA A 537 1.72 20.38 17.88
C ALA A 537 1.64 21.56 16.91
N GLN A 538 2.65 21.71 16.05
CA GLN A 538 2.74 22.79 15.08
C GLN A 538 2.62 22.31 13.62
N THR A 539 2.40 21.03 13.45
CA THR A 539 2.35 20.39 12.14
C THR A 539 0.90 20.21 11.70
N PRO A 540 0.51 20.67 10.51
CA PRO A 540 -0.87 20.57 10.01
C PRO A 540 -1.20 19.15 9.50
N TYR A 541 -1.11 18.19 10.40
CA TYR A 541 -1.43 16.78 10.21
C TYR A 541 -2.63 16.43 11.06
N TYR A 542 -3.77 16.16 10.41
CA TYR A 542 -5.07 16.06 11.05
C TYR A 542 -5.72 14.69 10.85
N TYR A 543 -6.51 14.30 11.86
CA TYR A 543 -7.56 13.29 11.77
C TYR A 543 -8.88 13.88 12.22
N SER A 544 -9.99 13.31 11.81
CA SER A 544 -11.33 13.78 12.21
C SER A 544 -11.92 12.96 13.35
N THR A 545 -12.89 13.54 14.06
CA THR A 545 -13.70 12.84 15.05
C THR A 545 -15.05 13.53 15.23
N PHE A 546 -15.90 12.95 16.08
CA PHE A 546 -17.09 13.59 16.64
C PHE A 546 -16.95 13.59 18.14
N GLU A 547 -17.26 14.72 18.78
CA GLU A 547 -17.11 14.90 20.22
C GLU A 547 -18.36 15.54 20.84
N ASN A 548 -18.53 15.33 22.15
CA ASN A 548 -19.48 16.10 22.92
C ASN A 548 -18.99 17.53 23.09
N SER A 549 -19.93 18.49 23.12
CA SER A 549 -19.62 19.84 23.55
C SER A 549 -19.24 19.85 25.03
N PHE A 550 -18.40 20.79 25.42
CA PHE A 550 -18.12 21.10 26.81
C PHE A 550 -18.33 22.59 27.09
N VAL A 551 -18.63 22.90 28.34
CA VAL A 551 -18.87 24.28 28.75
C VAL A 551 -17.59 24.85 29.35
N THR A 552 -17.11 25.95 28.79
CA THR A 552 -15.92 26.65 29.26
C THR A 552 -16.20 27.30 30.64
N ALA A 553 -15.15 27.76 31.33
CA ALA A 553 -15.26 28.48 32.60
C ALA A 553 -16.14 29.74 32.50
N ASP A 554 -16.23 30.34 31.32
CA ASP A 554 -17.05 31.52 31.02
C ASP A 554 -18.49 31.15 30.61
N GLY A 555 -18.88 29.88 30.68
CA GLY A 555 -20.22 29.38 30.38
C GLY A 555 -20.53 29.27 28.88
N VAL A 556 -19.53 29.27 28.00
CA VAL A 556 -19.68 29.08 26.56
C VAL A 556 -19.59 27.60 26.23
N GLU A 557 -20.60 27.07 25.55
CA GLU A 557 -20.57 25.71 25.01
C GLU A 557 -19.77 25.67 23.75
N ILE A 558 -18.71 24.88 23.72
CA ILE A 558 -17.82 24.71 22.55
C ILE A 558 -17.55 23.24 22.23
N ILE A 559 -17.26 22.96 20.96
CA ILE A 559 -16.64 21.73 20.51
C ILE A 559 -15.29 22.12 19.96
N GLU A 560 -14.23 21.56 20.50
CA GLU A 560 -12.86 21.94 20.13
C GLU A 560 -12.50 21.43 18.72
N ASN A 561 -12.03 22.34 17.88
CA ASN A 561 -11.54 22.05 16.54
C ASN A 561 -10.14 22.64 16.38
N GLU A 562 -9.15 21.79 16.13
CA GLU A 562 -7.73 22.18 16.05
C GLU A 562 -7.29 22.57 14.64
N SER A 563 -8.13 22.30 13.61
CA SER A 563 -7.81 22.69 12.23
C SER A 563 -8.05 24.17 12.03
N VAL A 564 -7.00 24.88 11.61
CA VAL A 564 -7.05 26.29 11.26
C VAL A 564 -7.26 26.46 9.76
N VAL A 565 -8.41 27.02 9.40
CA VAL A 565 -8.72 27.33 7.98
C VAL A 565 -8.13 28.70 7.63
N THR A 566 -7.28 28.73 6.60
CA THR A 566 -6.67 29.97 6.09
C THR A 566 -7.54 30.63 5.02
N ASP A 567 -7.23 31.87 4.66
CA ASP A 567 -7.85 32.60 3.56
C ASP A 567 -7.12 32.38 2.20
N ARG A 568 -6.03 31.56 2.19
CA ARG A 568 -5.33 31.23 0.95
C ARG A 568 -6.23 30.43 0.01
N GLU A 569 -6.02 30.58 -1.30
CA GLU A 569 -6.67 29.73 -2.29
C GLU A 569 -6.14 28.29 -2.16
N LYS A 570 -7.05 27.34 -2.03
CA LYS A 570 -6.74 25.94 -1.66
C LYS A 570 -7.08 24.96 -2.77
N ILE A 571 -6.26 23.93 -2.89
CA ILE A 571 -6.49 22.78 -3.77
C ILE A 571 -6.45 21.51 -2.93
N VAL A 572 -7.47 20.67 -3.10
CA VAL A 572 -7.49 19.31 -2.51
C VAL A 572 -6.99 18.32 -3.55
N VAL A 573 -6.05 17.46 -3.16
CA VAL A 573 -5.63 16.28 -3.93
C VAL A 573 -6.12 15.03 -3.21
N LEU A 574 -6.91 14.20 -3.88
CA LEU A 574 -7.37 12.93 -3.34
C LEU A 574 -6.35 11.83 -3.62
N GLY A 575 -5.94 11.13 -2.57
CA GLY A 575 -4.94 10.08 -2.62
C GLY A 575 -5.45 8.78 -3.24
N SER A 576 -4.52 7.84 -3.41
CA SER A 576 -4.76 6.55 -4.05
C SER A 576 -5.39 5.48 -3.15
N GLY A 577 -5.51 5.75 -1.83
CA GLY A 577 -5.93 4.74 -0.86
C GLY A 577 -4.89 3.64 -0.67
N PRO A 578 -5.31 2.42 -0.27
CA PRO A 578 -4.40 1.32 -0.05
C PRO A 578 -3.76 0.83 -1.34
N ASN A 579 -2.50 0.40 -1.25
CA ASN A 579 -1.86 -0.34 -2.32
C ASN A 579 -2.59 -1.66 -2.58
N ARG A 580 -2.84 -1.96 -3.85
CA ARG A 580 -3.45 -3.19 -4.32
C ARG A 580 -3.07 -3.46 -5.76
N ILE A 581 -3.19 -4.69 -6.21
CA ILE A 581 -2.92 -5.04 -7.60
C ILE A 581 -3.82 -4.21 -8.54
N GLY A 582 -3.21 -3.47 -9.45
CA GLY A 582 -3.87 -2.54 -10.37
C GLY A 582 -3.99 -1.10 -9.86
N GLN A 583 -3.64 -0.83 -8.59
CA GLN A 583 -3.58 0.52 -8.02
C GLN A 583 -2.46 0.60 -6.97
N GLY A 584 -1.25 0.81 -7.43
CA GLY A 584 -0.05 0.81 -6.62
C GLY A 584 0.51 2.21 -6.36
N ILE A 585 1.81 2.23 -6.07
CA ILE A 585 2.59 3.43 -5.73
C ILE A 585 2.65 4.46 -6.87
N GLU A 586 2.39 4.06 -8.10
CA GLU A 586 2.39 4.93 -9.28
C GLU A 586 1.41 6.10 -9.15
N PHE A 587 0.29 5.85 -8.46
CA PHE A 587 -0.69 6.89 -8.18
C PHE A 587 -0.30 7.74 -6.98
N ASP A 588 0.44 7.20 -6.02
CA ASP A 588 1.03 7.99 -4.95
C ASP A 588 2.10 8.96 -5.50
N TYR A 589 2.97 8.47 -6.39
CA TYR A 589 3.91 9.27 -7.15
C TYR A 589 3.20 10.46 -7.82
N SER A 590 2.11 10.18 -8.53
CA SER A 590 1.33 11.22 -9.21
C SER A 590 0.72 12.22 -8.23
N CYS A 591 0.19 11.76 -7.09
CA CYS A 591 -0.36 12.63 -6.05
C CYS A 591 0.69 13.55 -5.43
N VAL A 592 1.88 13.02 -5.11
CA VAL A 592 3.00 13.81 -4.55
C VAL A 592 3.41 14.91 -5.52
N HIS A 593 3.64 14.58 -6.79
CA HIS A 593 3.98 15.57 -7.81
C HIS A 593 2.87 16.58 -8.05
N GLY A 594 1.60 16.16 -7.99
CA GLY A 594 0.46 17.07 -8.06
C GLY A 594 0.43 18.09 -6.93
N VAL A 595 0.68 17.64 -5.70
CA VAL A 595 0.78 18.50 -4.51
C VAL A 595 1.94 19.49 -4.65
N LEU A 596 3.15 19.00 -5.00
CA LEU A 596 4.33 19.86 -5.17
C LEU A 596 4.11 20.92 -6.25
N SER A 597 3.55 20.53 -7.39
CA SER A 597 3.27 21.44 -8.49
C SER A 597 2.22 22.49 -8.16
N ALA A 598 1.15 22.13 -7.45
CA ALA A 598 0.14 23.10 -7.02
C ALA A 598 0.71 24.10 -6.00
N ARG A 599 1.62 23.64 -5.11
CA ARG A 599 2.33 24.51 -4.17
C ARG A 599 3.25 25.49 -4.89
N GLU A 600 3.97 25.05 -5.94
CA GLU A 600 4.79 25.92 -6.78
C GLU A 600 3.99 27.03 -7.45
N GLU A 601 2.74 26.76 -7.82
CA GLU A 601 1.81 27.75 -8.38
C GLU A 601 1.14 28.63 -7.30
N GLY A 602 1.53 28.49 -6.01
CA GLY A 602 1.13 29.37 -4.91
C GLY A 602 -0.14 28.96 -4.16
N TYR A 603 -0.74 27.83 -4.49
CA TYR A 603 -1.90 27.29 -3.77
C TYR A 603 -1.51 26.70 -2.42
N GLU A 604 -2.40 26.78 -1.45
CA GLU A 604 -2.35 25.94 -0.26
C GLU A 604 -2.85 24.56 -0.62
N THR A 605 -2.00 23.55 -0.42
CA THR A 605 -2.28 22.19 -0.83
C THR A 605 -2.80 21.36 0.32
N ILE A 606 -3.88 20.62 0.07
CA ILE A 606 -4.50 19.72 1.03
C ILE A 606 -4.46 18.32 0.45
N MET A 607 -3.76 17.42 1.13
CA MET A 607 -3.76 15.99 0.81
C MET A 607 -4.75 15.25 1.70
N ILE A 608 -5.53 14.33 1.10
CA ILE A 608 -6.42 13.42 1.83
C ILE A 608 -6.10 11.99 1.39
N ASN A 609 -5.59 11.17 2.29
CA ASN A 609 -5.29 9.75 2.03
C ASN A 609 -5.28 8.96 3.34
N CYS A 610 -5.34 7.61 3.24
CA CYS A 610 -5.46 6.67 4.37
C CYS A 610 -4.39 5.57 4.37
N ASN A 611 -3.36 5.69 3.53
CA ASN A 611 -2.31 4.70 3.39
C ASN A 611 -1.07 5.13 4.19
N PRO A 612 -0.66 4.38 5.23
CA PRO A 612 0.49 4.76 6.05
C PRO A 612 1.85 4.52 5.38
N GLU A 613 1.89 3.73 4.31
CA GLU A 613 3.12 3.35 3.61
C GLU A 613 3.60 4.39 2.59
N THR A 614 2.82 5.44 2.32
CA THR A 614 3.03 6.35 1.19
C THR A 614 3.76 7.64 1.57
N VAL A 615 4.42 8.25 0.57
CA VAL A 615 5.06 9.58 0.69
C VAL A 615 4.01 10.68 0.69
N SER A 616 2.87 10.52 0.01
CA SER A 616 1.79 11.51 0.03
C SER A 616 1.23 11.77 1.43
N THR A 617 1.32 10.79 2.32
CA THR A 617 0.90 10.92 3.73
C THR A 617 2.02 11.35 4.67
N ASP A 618 3.15 11.83 4.17
CA ASP A 618 4.12 12.54 4.98
C ASP A 618 3.59 13.94 5.29
N PHE A 619 3.64 14.33 6.55
CA PHE A 619 3.09 15.61 7.01
C PHE A 619 3.78 16.84 6.36
N ASP A 620 4.96 16.66 5.75
CA ASP A 620 5.72 17.70 5.08
C ASP A 620 5.57 17.70 3.55
N THR A 621 4.78 16.78 2.99
CA THR A 621 4.51 16.72 1.56
C THR A 621 3.51 17.79 1.12
N ALA A 622 2.36 17.91 1.78
CA ALA A 622 1.36 18.95 1.54
C ALA A 622 1.41 20.06 2.61
N ASP A 623 0.75 21.21 2.37
CA ASP A 623 0.60 22.24 3.39
C ASP A 623 -0.33 21.76 4.52
N LYS A 624 -1.32 20.89 4.20
CA LYS A 624 -2.16 20.20 5.16
C LYS A 624 -2.36 18.75 4.75
N LEU A 625 -2.29 17.87 5.73
CA LEU A 625 -2.62 16.45 5.59
C LEU A 625 -3.82 16.10 6.44
N TYR A 626 -4.89 15.61 5.81
CA TYR A 626 -5.99 14.93 6.49
C TYR A 626 -5.81 13.42 6.29
N PHE A 627 -5.41 12.74 7.35
CA PHE A 627 -5.30 11.28 7.31
C PHE A 627 -6.68 10.67 7.53
N GLU A 628 -7.42 10.51 6.44
CA GLU A 628 -8.82 10.10 6.44
C GLU A 628 -9.12 9.11 5.31
N PRO A 629 -10.16 8.28 5.47
CA PRO A 629 -10.66 7.47 4.36
C PRO A 629 -10.96 8.33 3.14
N VAL A 630 -10.55 7.87 1.95
CA VAL A 630 -10.98 8.46 0.68
C VAL A 630 -12.42 8.01 0.41
N PHE A 631 -13.30 8.39 1.32
CA PHE A 631 -14.69 8.01 1.42
C PHE A 631 -15.58 9.26 1.46
N TRP A 632 -16.73 9.23 0.77
CA TRP A 632 -17.52 10.43 0.49
C TRP A 632 -17.80 11.32 1.69
N GLU A 633 -18.26 10.75 2.80
CA GLU A 633 -18.62 11.52 3.99
C GLU A 633 -17.44 12.34 4.54
N HIS A 634 -16.25 11.71 4.63
CA HIS A 634 -15.04 12.38 5.13
C HIS A 634 -14.59 13.48 4.17
N ILE A 635 -14.54 13.18 2.88
CA ILE A 635 -14.14 14.14 1.84
C ILE A 635 -15.08 15.33 1.81
N TYR A 636 -16.40 15.09 1.89
CA TYR A 636 -17.38 16.14 1.83
C TYR A 636 -17.34 17.05 3.06
N ASP A 637 -17.18 16.49 4.27
CA ASP A 637 -17.03 17.29 5.48
C ASP A 637 -15.74 18.14 5.46
N ILE A 638 -14.61 17.62 4.93
CA ILE A 638 -13.37 18.39 4.75
C ILE A 638 -13.57 19.53 3.75
N ILE A 639 -14.23 19.27 2.63
CA ILE A 639 -14.52 20.31 1.62
C ILE A 639 -15.39 21.43 2.19
N LEU A 640 -16.41 21.08 2.98
CA LEU A 640 -17.27 22.05 3.66
C LEU A 640 -16.50 22.88 4.69
N HIS A 641 -15.50 22.31 5.32
CA HIS A 641 -14.63 22.98 6.29
C HIS A 641 -13.60 23.89 5.63
N GLU A 642 -12.81 23.35 4.73
CA GLU A 642 -11.68 24.05 4.10
C GLU A 642 -12.08 25.00 2.96
N LYS A 643 -13.21 24.73 2.30
CA LYS A 643 -13.73 25.49 1.17
C LYS A 643 -12.69 25.68 0.05
N PRO A 644 -12.12 24.61 -0.49
CA PRO A 644 -11.12 24.70 -1.54
C PRO A 644 -11.73 25.28 -2.82
N ARG A 645 -10.87 25.82 -3.70
CA ARG A 645 -11.25 26.16 -5.07
C ARG A 645 -11.78 24.95 -5.81
N GLY A 646 -11.13 23.79 -5.64
CA GLY A 646 -11.57 22.55 -6.27
C GLY A 646 -10.75 21.35 -5.83
N VAL A 647 -11.07 20.21 -6.44
CA VAL A 647 -10.52 18.90 -6.09
C VAL A 647 -9.89 18.24 -7.30
N ILE A 648 -8.64 17.78 -7.18
CA ILE A 648 -7.97 16.96 -8.18
C ILE A 648 -8.26 15.48 -7.88
N VAL A 649 -8.92 14.78 -8.81
CA VAL A 649 -9.26 13.36 -8.71
C VAL A 649 -8.43 12.48 -9.64
N GLN A 650 -7.84 13.04 -10.70
CA GLN A 650 -7.17 12.30 -11.76
C GLN A 650 -5.86 11.63 -11.34
N LEU A 651 -5.23 12.10 -10.26
CA LEU A 651 -3.91 11.63 -9.82
C LEU A 651 -3.99 10.42 -8.90
N GLY A 652 -5.08 10.28 -8.11
CA GLY A 652 -5.28 9.22 -7.13
C GLY A 652 -5.86 7.92 -7.70
N GLY A 653 -5.87 7.75 -9.02
CA GLY A 653 -6.41 6.56 -9.67
C GLY A 653 -7.88 6.31 -9.35
N GLN A 654 -8.30 5.05 -9.42
CA GLN A 654 -9.70 4.68 -9.29
C GLN A 654 -10.32 4.99 -7.91
N THR A 655 -9.50 5.02 -6.86
CA THR A 655 -9.96 5.39 -5.51
C THR A 655 -10.51 6.80 -5.47
N ALA A 656 -9.81 7.75 -6.06
CA ALA A 656 -10.24 9.15 -6.15
C ALA A 656 -11.36 9.36 -7.19
N LEU A 657 -11.24 8.72 -8.36
CA LEU A 657 -12.18 8.89 -9.48
C LEU A 657 -13.61 8.47 -9.15
N LYS A 658 -13.81 7.43 -8.34
CA LYS A 658 -15.16 6.99 -7.92
C LYS A 658 -15.97 8.09 -7.21
N LEU A 659 -15.32 9.15 -6.72
CA LEU A 659 -15.95 10.29 -6.06
C LEU A 659 -16.33 11.41 -7.04
N ALA A 660 -15.87 11.38 -8.29
CA ALA A 660 -16.07 12.45 -9.27
C ALA A 660 -17.56 12.73 -9.54
N GLU A 661 -18.39 11.69 -9.64
CA GLU A 661 -19.83 11.84 -9.80
C GLU A 661 -20.48 12.63 -8.66
N LYS A 662 -20.17 12.23 -7.41
CA LYS A 662 -20.72 12.92 -6.22
C LYS A 662 -20.19 14.36 -6.12
N LEU A 663 -18.91 14.58 -6.36
CA LEU A 663 -18.33 15.94 -6.38
C LEU A 663 -19.08 16.83 -7.38
N SER A 664 -19.25 16.36 -8.61
CA SER A 664 -19.98 17.09 -9.66
C SER A 664 -21.43 17.36 -9.26
N ARG A 665 -22.18 16.37 -8.76
CA ARG A 665 -23.58 16.49 -8.31
C ARG A 665 -23.75 17.48 -7.16
N TYR A 666 -22.77 17.62 -6.29
CA TYR A 666 -22.80 18.57 -5.18
C TYR A 666 -22.21 19.94 -5.55
N GLY A 667 -21.89 20.17 -6.84
CA GLY A 667 -21.41 21.45 -7.35
C GLY A 667 -19.97 21.78 -6.94
N ILE A 668 -19.17 20.78 -6.59
CA ILE A 668 -17.76 20.93 -6.24
C ILE A 668 -16.94 20.89 -7.52
N GLU A 669 -16.08 21.87 -7.71
CA GLU A 669 -15.22 21.96 -8.90
C GLU A 669 -14.23 20.80 -8.93
N ILE A 670 -14.21 20.04 -10.03
CA ILE A 670 -13.16 19.07 -10.34
C ILE A 670 -12.12 19.78 -11.18
N ILE A 671 -10.89 19.86 -10.64
CA ILE A 671 -9.76 20.48 -11.33
C ILE A 671 -9.15 19.44 -12.28
N GLY A 672 -9.08 19.80 -13.56
CA GLY A 672 -8.65 18.93 -14.65
C GLY A 672 -9.80 18.51 -15.54
N THR A 673 -9.84 17.24 -15.96
CA THR A 673 -10.90 16.68 -16.80
C THR A 673 -12.24 16.62 -16.07
N SER A 674 -13.31 17.08 -16.71
CA SER A 674 -14.66 17.13 -16.12
C SER A 674 -15.20 15.72 -15.85
N PHE A 675 -16.15 15.62 -14.91
CA PHE A 675 -16.84 14.34 -14.65
C PHE A 675 -17.48 13.75 -15.90
N ASP A 676 -18.14 14.58 -16.72
CA ASP A 676 -18.81 14.07 -17.93
C ASP A 676 -17.83 13.45 -18.93
N ALA A 677 -16.64 14.02 -19.07
CA ALA A 677 -15.58 13.47 -19.93
C ALA A 677 -14.97 12.17 -19.33
N LEU A 678 -14.83 12.10 -18.01
CA LEU A 678 -14.40 10.87 -17.31
C LEU A 678 -15.41 9.74 -17.50
N ASP A 679 -16.70 10.04 -17.30
CA ASP A 679 -17.79 9.07 -17.46
C ASP A 679 -17.96 8.66 -18.93
N LEU A 680 -17.85 9.59 -19.88
CA LEU A 680 -17.89 9.31 -21.30
C LEU A 680 -16.81 8.31 -21.72
N ALA A 681 -15.59 8.47 -21.21
CA ALA A 681 -14.49 7.56 -21.51
C ALA A 681 -14.66 6.16 -20.88
N GLU A 682 -15.29 6.09 -19.70
CA GLU A 682 -15.54 4.81 -19.01
C GLU A 682 -16.80 4.10 -19.54
N ASP A 683 -17.83 4.84 -19.98
CA ASP A 683 -19.06 4.25 -20.59
C ASP A 683 -18.79 3.82 -22.03
N ARG A 684 -18.70 2.51 -22.23
CA ARG A 684 -18.35 1.92 -23.54
C ARG A 684 -19.32 2.34 -24.65
N GLY A 685 -20.60 2.49 -24.37
CA GLY A 685 -21.61 2.90 -25.34
C GLY A 685 -21.44 4.35 -25.78
N ARG A 686 -21.25 5.25 -24.83
CA ARG A 686 -20.95 6.68 -25.10
C ARG A 686 -19.62 6.81 -25.84
N PHE A 687 -18.57 6.11 -25.36
CA PHE A 687 -17.24 6.17 -25.94
C PHE A 687 -17.19 5.63 -27.37
N SER A 688 -17.84 4.50 -27.67
CA SER A 688 -17.91 3.97 -29.04
C SER A 688 -18.67 4.90 -30.00
N THR A 689 -19.68 5.62 -29.51
CA THR A 689 -20.37 6.65 -30.31
C THR A 689 -19.41 7.77 -30.66
N LEU A 690 -18.64 8.26 -29.70
CA LEU A 690 -17.61 9.26 -29.94
C LEU A 690 -16.57 8.78 -30.96
N LEU A 691 -16.05 7.54 -30.81
CA LEU A 691 -15.08 6.97 -31.75
C LEU A 691 -15.61 6.88 -33.16
N LYS A 692 -16.89 6.54 -33.35
CA LYS A 692 -17.57 6.54 -34.66
C LYS A 692 -17.62 7.95 -35.26
N GLU A 693 -17.98 8.97 -34.46
CA GLU A 693 -18.05 10.37 -34.90
C GLU A 693 -16.71 10.89 -35.40
N ILE A 694 -15.61 10.47 -34.76
CA ILE A 694 -14.24 10.88 -35.14
C ILE A 694 -13.54 9.86 -36.04
N ASN A 695 -14.24 8.85 -36.56
CA ASN A 695 -13.76 7.82 -37.48
C ASN A 695 -12.53 7.05 -36.99
N ILE A 696 -12.50 6.68 -35.71
CA ILE A 696 -11.42 5.88 -35.13
C ILE A 696 -11.89 4.41 -34.94
N PRO A 697 -11.11 3.43 -35.40
CA PRO A 697 -11.45 2.02 -35.27
C PRO A 697 -11.45 1.53 -33.81
N TYR A 698 -12.40 0.65 -33.49
CA TYR A 698 -12.43 -0.09 -32.22
C TYR A 698 -12.99 -1.50 -32.46
N PRO A 699 -12.68 -2.50 -31.58
CA PRO A 699 -13.22 -3.84 -31.71
C PRO A 699 -14.75 -3.85 -31.63
N LYS A 700 -15.40 -4.69 -32.44
CA LYS A 700 -16.86 -4.90 -32.31
C LYS A 700 -17.19 -5.39 -30.92
N PHE A 701 -18.24 -4.88 -30.33
CA PHE A 701 -18.71 -5.30 -29.02
C PHE A 701 -20.22 -5.20 -28.90
N ASP A 702 -20.77 -5.88 -27.87
CA ASP A 702 -22.13 -5.66 -27.40
C ASP A 702 -22.23 -5.91 -25.89
N VAL A 703 -23.37 -5.57 -25.30
CA VAL A 703 -23.58 -5.54 -23.84
C VAL A 703 -24.74 -6.46 -23.48
N ALA A 704 -24.46 -7.46 -22.64
CA ALA A 704 -25.44 -8.37 -22.09
C ALA A 704 -25.86 -7.99 -20.67
N THR A 705 -27.13 -8.17 -20.36
CA THR A 705 -27.73 -7.99 -19.02
C THR A 705 -28.03 -9.30 -18.32
N ASN A 706 -27.96 -10.40 -19.05
CA ASN A 706 -28.18 -11.78 -18.56
C ASN A 706 -27.39 -12.78 -19.40
N ALA A 707 -27.33 -14.02 -18.95
CA ALA A 707 -26.51 -15.06 -19.57
C ALA A 707 -27.06 -15.48 -20.98
N ASP A 708 -28.38 -15.53 -21.19
CA ASP A 708 -28.95 -15.88 -22.46
C ASP A 708 -28.65 -14.84 -23.54
N GLU A 709 -28.78 -13.56 -23.20
CA GLU A 709 -28.43 -12.45 -24.08
C GLU A 709 -26.91 -12.48 -24.43
N ALA A 710 -26.03 -12.84 -23.48
CA ALA A 710 -24.61 -12.98 -23.74
C ALA A 710 -24.31 -14.09 -24.77
N LEU A 711 -25.06 -15.19 -24.75
CA LEU A 711 -24.88 -16.29 -25.70
C LEU A 711 -25.38 -15.92 -27.10
N ASP A 712 -26.48 -15.16 -27.21
CA ASP A 712 -26.98 -14.65 -28.48
C ASP A 712 -26.00 -13.63 -29.11
N ILE A 713 -25.51 -12.70 -28.33
CA ILE A 713 -24.51 -11.72 -28.78
C ILE A 713 -23.23 -12.42 -29.28
N ALA A 714 -22.79 -13.48 -28.59
CA ALA A 714 -21.61 -14.22 -28.99
C ALA A 714 -21.71 -14.92 -30.36
N ASP A 715 -22.92 -15.37 -30.73
CA ASP A 715 -23.17 -15.95 -32.05
C ASP A 715 -23.00 -14.89 -33.16
N ASP A 716 -23.30 -13.62 -32.91
CA ASP A 716 -23.13 -12.50 -33.85
C ASP A 716 -21.71 -11.95 -33.90
N LEU A 717 -21.01 -11.93 -32.76
CA LEU A 717 -19.64 -11.43 -32.68
C LEU A 717 -18.60 -12.42 -33.22
N GLY A 718 -18.85 -13.72 -33.03
CA GLY A 718 -17.88 -14.79 -33.34
C GLY A 718 -16.76 -14.89 -32.28
N PHE A 719 -16.23 -16.11 -32.13
CA PHE A 719 -15.12 -16.38 -31.21
C PHE A 719 -13.74 -16.17 -31.86
N PRO A 720 -12.69 -15.84 -31.07
CA PRO A 720 -12.70 -15.68 -29.61
C PRO A 720 -13.31 -14.34 -29.14
N ILE A 721 -13.85 -14.32 -27.90
CA ILE A 721 -14.50 -13.17 -27.29
C ILE A 721 -13.82 -12.82 -25.97
N LEU A 722 -13.59 -11.54 -25.72
CA LEU A 722 -13.22 -11.03 -24.42
C LEU A 722 -14.47 -10.65 -23.65
N VAL A 723 -14.71 -11.34 -22.55
CA VAL A 723 -15.81 -11.09 -21.62
C VAL A 723 -15.32 -10.24 -20.48
N ARG A 724 -16.00 -9.14 -20.16
CA ARG A 724 -15.64 -8.26 -19.05
C ARG A 724 -16.85 -7.66 -18.34
N PRO A 725 -16.88 -7.67 -16.99
CA PRO A 725 -17.84 -6.91 -16.23
C PRO A 725 -17.61 -5.41 -16.42
N SER A 726 -18.67 -4.62 -16.34
CA SER A 726 -18.57 -3.17 -16.35
C SER A 726 -17.99 -2.66 -15.01
N TYR A 727 -17.17 -1.60 -15.06
CA TYR A 727 -16.65 -0.88 -13.89
C TYR A 727 -15.81 -1.74 -12.93
N VAL A 728 -14.87 -2.55 -13.46
CA VAL A 728 -13.94 -3.36 -12.66
C VAL A 728 -12.52 -2.80 -12.72
N LEU A 729 -11.74 -2.96 -11.62
CA LEU A 729 -10.35 -2.54 -11.51
C LEU A 729 -9.40 -3.68 -11.90
N GLY A 730 -8.35 -3.36 -12.68
CA GLY A 730 -7.27 -4.30 -13.02
C GLY A 730 -7.78 -5.58 -13.68
N GLY A 731 -8.82 -5.47 -14.52
CA GLY A 731 -9.37 -6.58 -15.28
C GLY A 731 -10.10 -7.66 -14.46
N GLN A 732 -10.56 -7.35 -13.25
CA GLN A 732 -11.25 -8.32 -12.38
C GLN A 732 -12.41 -9.00 -13.12
N GLY A 733 -12.42 -10.35 -13.14
CA GLY A 733 -13.44 -11.15 -13.81
C GLY A 733 -13.39 -11.12 -15.34
N MET A 734 -12.39 -10.52 -15.95
CA MET A 734 -12.18 -10.54 -17.40
C MET A 734 -11.63 -11.90 -17.84
N LYS A 735 -12.15 -12.41 -18.96
CA LYS A 735 -11.69 -13.68 -19.53
C LYS A 735 -11.85 -13.71 -21.04
N ILE A 736 -10.83 -14.25 -21.71
CA ILE A 736 -10.93 -14.61 -23.12
C ILE A 736 -11.56 -16.00 -23.21
N VAL A 737 -12.65 -16.13 -23.96
CA VAL A 737 -13.37 -17.37 -24.18
C VAL A 737 -13.31 -17.74 -25.66
N ILE A 738 -13.04 -19.00 -25.93
CA ILE A 738 -12.82 -19.51 -27.31
C ILE A 738 -14.00 -20.27 -27.88
N ASN A 739 -15.01 -20.55 -27.08
CA ASN A 739 -16.22 -21.26 -27.51
C ASN A 739 -17.43 -20.98 -26.59
N LYS A 740 -18.63 -21.33 -27.09
CA LYS A 740 -19.90 -21.09 -26.41
C LYS A 740 -20.00 -21.76 -25.02
N ALA A 741 -19.42 -22.94 -24.84
CA ALA A 741 -19.48 -23.68 -23.58
C ALA A 741 -18.61 -23.02 -22.48
N GLU A 742 -17.50 -22.41 -22.85
CA GLU A 742 -16.70 -21.61 -21.93
C GLU A 742 -17.40 -20.32 -21.57
N LEU A 743 -18.03 -19.67 -22.55
CA LEU A 743 -18.78 -18.44 -22.34
C LEU A 743 -19.92 -18.68 -21.35
N GLU A 744 -20.75 -19.69 -21.57
CA GLU A 744 -21.88 -20.03 -20.70
C GLU A 744 -21.47 -20.23 -19.25
N ARG A 745 -20.43 -21.05 -19.03
CA ARG A 745 -19.89 -21.27 -17.66
C ARG A 745 -19.40 -19.98 -17.01
N HIS A 746 -18.76 -19.13 -17.77
CA HIS A 746 -18.16 -17.90 -17.24
C HIS A 746 -19.21 -16.84 -16.94
N VAL A 747 -20.14 -16.57 -17.85
CA VAL A 747 -21.17 -15.53 -17.68
C VAL A 747 -22.17 -15.87 -16.58
N VAL A 748 -22.50 -17.15 -16.39
CA VAL A 748 -23.36 -17.58 -15.27
C VAL A 748 -22.73 -17.26 -13.93
N ASN A 749 -21.41 -17.45 -13.78
CA ASN A 749 -20.71 -17.09 -12.56
C ASN A 749 -20.61 -15.59 -12.39
N LEU A 750 -20.31 -14.85 -13.47
CA LEU A 750 -20.22 -13.39 -13.42
C LEU A 750 -21.54 -12.73 -12.99
N PHE A 751 -22.67 -13.15 -13.54
CA PHE A 751 -23.96 -12.58 -13.15
C PHE A 751 -24.38 -12.93 -11.72
N LYS A 752 -23.85 -14.02 -11.13
CA LYS A 752 -24.02 -14.32 -9.70
C LYS A 752 -23.14 -13.45 -8.81
N GLU A 753 -21.88 -13.23 -9.21
CA GLU A 753 -20.90 -12.47 -8.43
C GLU A 753 -21.15 -10.96 -8.51
N PHE A 754 -21.60 -10.49 -9.66
CA PHE A 754 -21.85 -9.09 -9.98
C PHE A 754 -23.33 -8.84 -10.29
N GLU A 755 -24.21 -9.19 -9.38
CA GLU A 755 -25.66 -9.08 -9.55
C GLU A 755 -26.09 -7.66 -9.92
N GLY A 756 -26.87 -7.51 -10.99
CA GLY A 756 -27.33 -6.23 -11.51
C GLY A 756 -26.33 -5.48 -12.40
N ASN A 757 -25.14 -6.01 -12.65
CA ASN A 757 -24.16 -5.43 -13.56
C ASN A 757 -24.40 -5.89 -15.01
N ARG A 758 -23.91 -5.06 -15.94
CA ARG A 758 -23.83 -5.39 -17.35
C ARG A 758 -22.51 -6.09 -17.64
N VAL A 759 -22.50 -7.01 -18.57
CA VAL A 759 -21.30 -7.71 -19.05
C VAL A 759 -21.06 -7.30 -20.50
N LEU A 760 -19.86 -6.81 -20.79
CA LEU A 760 -19.43 -6.53 -22.17
C LEU A 760 -18.84 -7.80 -22.78
N LEU A 761 -19.15 -7.98 -24.07
CA LEU A 761 -18.54 -8.98 -24.93
C LEU A 761 -17.85 -8.26 -26.09
N ASP A 762 -16.52 -8.27 -26.13
CA ASP A 762 -15.74 -7.67 -27.21
C ASP A 762 -15.21 -8.77 -28.12
N HIS A 763 -15.27 -8.56 -29.43
CA HIS A 763 -14.56 -9.41 -30.38
C HIS A 763 -13.05 -9.31 -30.11
N TYR A 764 -12.41 -10.42 -29.79
CA TYR A 764 -10.99 -10.45 -29.42
C TYR A 764 -10.10 -10.45 -30.67
N LEU A 765 -9.16 -9.53 -30.74
CA LEU A 765 -8.22 -9.37 -31.84
C LEU A 765 -6.99 -10.29 -31.63
N ASP A 766 -7.18 -11.57 -31.89
CA ASP A 766 -6.14 -12.59 -31.69
C ASP A 766 -4.85 -12.29 -32.46
N GLY A 767 -3.71 -12.37 -31.76
CA GLY A 767 -2.37 -12.10 -32.32
C GLY A 767 -2.06 -10.62 -32.59
N ALA A 768 -2.93 -9.68 -32.17
CA ALA A 768 -2.64 -8.26 -32.26
C ALA A 768 -1.45 -7.85 -31.37
N ILE A 769 -0.68 -6.86 -31.82
CA ILE A 769 0.33 -6.18 -31.00
C ILE A 769 -0.40 -5.19 -30.11
N GLU A 770 0.00 -5.08 -28.83
CA GLU A 770 -0.52 -4.07 -27.93
C GLU A 770 0.47 -2.92 -27.77
N ALA A 771 -0.05 -1.70 -27.75
CA ALA A 771 0.70 -0.50 -27.45
C ALA A 771 -0.13 0.45 -26.61
N GLU A 772 0.52 1.35 -25.89
CA GLU A 772 -0.15 2.40 -25.14
C GLU A 772 0.56 3.73 -25.34
N ALA A 773 -0.22 4.82 -25.34
CA ALA A 773 0.28 6.18 -25.39
C ALA A 773 -0.23 6.98 -24.20
N ASP A 774 0.66 7.72 -23.56
CA ASP A 774 0.34 8.70 -22.55
C ASP A 774 0.52 10.11 -23.11
N ALA A 775 -0.40 11.03 -22.76
CA ALA A 775 -0.34 12.40 -23.25
C ALA A 775 -0.76 13.42 -22.17
N ILE A 776 -0.27 14.65 -22.30
CA ILE A 776 -0.71 15.83 -21.55
C ILE A 776 -1.60 16.66 -22.45
N CYS A 777 -2.76 17.11 -21.98
CA CYS A 777 -3.77 17.81 -22.74
C CYS A 777 -4.28 19.04 -21.99
N ASP A 778 -4.60 20.13 -22.73
CA ASP A 778 -5.18 21.36 -22.20
C ASP A 778 -6.62 21.63 -22.69
N GLY A 779 -7.25 20.62 -23.30
CA GLY A 779 -8.55 20.71 -23.96
C GLY A 779 -8.44 21.01 -25.45
N ASP A 780 -7.52 21.88 -25.85
CA ASP A 780 -7.32 22.30 -27.24
C ASP A 780 -6.14 21.57 -27.91
N ASN A 781 -5.07 21.33 -27.15
CA ASN A 781 -3.82 20.73 -27.62
C ASN A 781 -3.48 19.52 -26.75
N ALA A 782 -2.80 18.55 -27.36
CA ALA A 782 -2.26 17.39 -26.69
C ALA A 782 -0.79 17.19 -27.12
N TYR A 783 0.05 16.81 -26.16
CA TYR A 783 1.43 16.39 -26.37
C TYR A 783 1.61 14.96 -25.85
N ILE A 784 2.06 14.07 -26.71
CA ILE A 784 2.31 12.67 -26.36
C ILE A 784 3.65 12.60 -25.64
N ILE A 785 3.62 12.19 -24.37
CA ILE A 785 4.80 12.11 -23.52
C ILE A 785 5.57 10.79 -23.73
N GLY A 786 4.90 9.74 -24.24
CA GLY A 786 5.52 8.48 -24.57
C GLY A 786 4.56 7.51 -25.23
N ILE A 787 5.09 6.67 -26.11
CA ILE A 787 4.40 5.52 -26.70
C ILE A 787 5.21 4.30 -26.32
N MET A 788 4.55 3.31 -25.69
CA MET A 788 5.17 2.05 -25.28
C MET A 788 4.60 0.89 -26.08
N GLU A 789 5.47 0.00 -26.58
CA GLU A 789 5.10 -1.24 -27.26
C GLU A 789 5.25 -2.42 -26.30
N HIS A 790 4.22 -3.25 -26.19
CA HIS A 790 4.25 -4.44 -25.35
C HIS A 790 4.98 -5.60 -26.05
N ILE A 791 5.78 -6.34 -25.29
CA ILE A 791 6.45 -7.54 -25.78
C ILE A 791 5.44 -8.69 -25.88
N GLU A 792 4.59 -8.87 -24.88
CA GLU A 792 3.54 -9.87 -24.88
C GLU A 792 2.40 -9.47 -25.83
N PRO A 793 1.68 -10.46 -26.40
CA PRO A 793 0.56 -10.19 -27.32
C PRO A 793 -0.62 -9.56 -26.59
N CYS A 794 -1.49 -8.88 -27.35
CA CYS A 794 -2.76 -8.35 -26.86
C CYS A 794 -3.56 -9.43 -26.12
N GLY A 795 -4.25 -9.02 -25.03
CA GLY A 795 -5.03 -9.90 -24.16
C GLY A 795 -4.33 -10.29 -22.85
N ILE A 796 -3.07 -9.91 -22.69
CA ILE A 796 -2.40 -9.89 -21.40
C ILE A 796 -2.52 -8.46 -20.85
N HIS A 797 -2.90 -8.35 -19.58
CA HIS A 797 -3.06 -7.03 -18.96
C HIS A 797 -1.78 -6.19 -19.08
N SER A 798 -1.91 -4.91 -19.43
CA SER A 798 -0.76 -4.01 -19.65
C SER A 798 0.22 -3.94 -18.47
N GLY A 799 -0.28 -4.08 -17.23
CA GLY A 799 0.55 -4.15 -16.03
C GLY A 799 1.40 -5.40 -15.93
N ASP A 800 0.98 -6.50 -16.56
CA ASP A 800 1.67 -7.79 -16.56
C ASP A 800 2.55 -7.96 -17.80
N SER A 801 2.45 -7.04 -18.75
CA SER A 801 3.28 -7.05 -19.97
C SER A 801 4.59 -6.31 -19.75
N SER A 802 5.67 -6.88 -20.28
CA SER A 802 6.91 -6.16 -20.49
C SER A 802 6.68 -5.15 -21.62
N ALA A 803 7.12 -3.91 -21.43
CA ALA A 803 6.91 -2.86 -22.42
C ALA A 803 8.20 -2.10 -22.71
N VAL A 804 8.33 -1.59 -23.91
CA VAL A 804 9.54 -0.93 -24.41
C VAL A 804 9.23 0.50 -24.85
N LEU A 805 10.00 1.43 -24.39
CA LEU A 805 9.98 2.84 -24.74
C LEU A 805 11.33 3.25 -25.35
N PRO A 806 11.37 3.89 -26.54
CA PRO A 806 10.29 4.00 -27.51
C PRO A 806 9.92 2.66 -28.14
N PRO A 807 8.84 2.56 -28.94
CA PRO A 807 8.46 1.36 -29.65
C PRO A 807 9.59 0.80 -30.53
N PHE A 808 9.71 -0.53 -30.59
CA PHE A 808 10.83 -1.18 -31.25
C PHE A 808 10.47 -1.90 -32.56
N ASN A 809 9.16 -2.18 -32.77
CA ASN A 809 8.70 -2.96 -33.91
C ASN A 809 7.51 -2.33 -34.67
N LEU A 810 7.00 -1.19 -34.22
CA LEU A 810 5.89 -0.47 -34.85
C LEU A 810 6.37 0.32 -36.07
N GLY A 811 5.74 0.08 -37.25
CA GLY A 811 6.06 0.82 -38.45
C GLY A 811 5.62 2.27 -38.43
N PRO A 812 6.21 3.14 -39.29
CA PRO A 812 5.90 4.59 -39.27
C PRO A 812 4.42 4.92 -39.48
N LEU A 813 3.69 4.17 -40.29
CA LEU A 813 2.26 4.39 -40.53
C LEU A 813 1.42 4.05 -39.31
N VAL A 814 1.78 3.01 -38.57
CA VAL A 814 1.13 2.65 -37.30
C VAL A 814 1.42 3.71 -36.26
N MET A 815 2.66 4.16 -36.13
CA MET A 815 3.03 5.26 -35.22
C MET A 815 2.21 6.52 -35.51
N GLN A 816 2.11 6.92 -36.75
CA GLN A 816 1.29 8.06 -37.14
C GLN A 816 -0.18 7.90 -36.75
N GLN A 817 -0.78 6.71 -36.95
CA GLN A 817 -2.15 6.43 -36.53
C GLN A 817 -2.30 6.55 -35.01
N ILE A 818 -1.36 6.00 -34.21
CA ILE A 818 -1.40 6.08 -32.75
C ILE A 818 -1.36 7.55 -32.32
N GLU A 819 -0.47 8.36 -32.91
CA GLU A 819 -0.35 9.78 -32.60
C GLU A 819 -1.63 10.54 -32.95
N GLU A 820 -2.16 10.37 -34.17
CA GLU A 820 -3.39 11.01 -34.61
C GLU A 820 -4.59 10.61 -33.77
N HIS A 821 -4.73 9.34 -33.43
CA HIS A 821 -5.84 8.84 -32.62
C HIS A 821 -5.76 9.40 -31.19
N THR A 822 -4.56 9.40 -30.60
CA THR A 822 -4.34 9.97 -29.26
C THR A 822 -4.77 11.42 -29.20
N VAL A 823 -4.30 12.24 -30.12
CA VAL A 823 -4.62 13.69 -30.17
C VAL A 823 -6.12 13.90 -30.41
N ASN A 824 -6.73 13.17 -31.33
CA ASN A 824 -8.14 13.32 -31.67
C ASN A 824 -9.06 12.91 -30.52
N ILE A 825 -8.77 11.79 -29.83
CA ILE A 825 -9.53 11.33 -28.67
C ILE A 825 -9.40 12.34 -27.51
N ALA A 826 -8.17 12.78 -27.20
CA ALA A 826 -7.93 13.74 -26.13
C ALA A 826 -8.70 15.04 -26.33
N LYS A 827 -8.74 15.55 -27.57
CA LYS A 827 -9.53 16.75 -27.93
C LYS A 827 -11.03 16.51 -27.88
N ALA A 828 -11.51 15.38 -28.39
CA ALA A 828 -12.93 15.04 -28.38
C ALA A 828 -13.47 14.87 -26.94
N LEU A 829 -12.68 14.31 -26.04
CA LEU A 829 -12.97 14.22 -24.60
C LEU A 829 -12.78 15.54 -23.85
N GLN A 830 -12.22 16.59 -24.49
CA GLN A 830 -11.86 17.84 -23.80
C GLN A 830 -11.00 17.59 -22.56
N THR A 831 -10.05 16.64 -22.67
CA THR A 831 -9.17 16.26 -21.56
C THR A 831 -8.32 17.44 -21.10
N LYS A 832 -8.21 17.59 -19.77
CA LYS A 832 -7.28 18.54 -19.13
C LYS A 832 -6.43 17.81 -18.12
N GLY A 833 -5.12 17.75 -18.37
CA GLY A 833 -4.17 16.96 -17.60
C GLY A 833 -3.71 15.72 -18.37
N LEU A 834 -3.63 14.56 -17.70
CA LEU A 834 -3.12 13.31 -18.27
C LEU A 834 -4.22 12.50 -18.94
N ILE A 835 -3.86 11.78 -19.98
CA ILE A 835 -4.65 10.72 -20.60
C ILE A 835 -3.74 9.57 -21.02
N ASN A 836 -4.19 8.33 -20.78
CA ASN A 836 -3.58 7.11 -21.29
C ASN A 836 -4.56 6.43 -22.24
N ILE A 837 -4.08 5.99 -23.39
CA ILE A 837 -4.89 5.27 -24.38
C ILE A 837 -4.18 3.97 -24.72
N GLN A 838 -4.93 2.87 -24.71
CA GLN A 838 -4.45 1.53 -25.06
C GLN A 838 -4.95 1.14 -26.45
N PHE A 839 -4.06 0.55 -27.25
CA PHE A 839 -4.26 0.19 -28.64
C PHE A 839 -4.00 -1.29 -28.90
N ALA A 840 -4.81 -1.89 -29.77
CA ALA A 840 -4.50 -3.16 -30.42
C ALA A 840 -4.19 -2.91 -31.90
N ILE A 841 -3.07 -3.40 -32.37
CA ILE A 841 -2.61 -3.22 -33.76
C ILE A 841 -2.73 -4.56 -34.45
N LYS A 842 -3.54 -4.61 -35.51
CA LYS A 842 -3.71 -5.81 -36.35
C LYS A 842 -3.80 -5.42 -37.83
N ASP A 843 -3.03 -6.08 -38.65
CA ASP A 843 -2.99 -5.83 -40.10
C ASP A 843 -2.78 -4.35 -40.45
N ASP A 844 -1.85 -3.68 -39.75
CA ASP A 844 -1.53 -2.25 -39.82
C ASP A 844 -2.68 -1.29 -39.49
N VAL A 845 -3.76 -1.77 -38.92
CA VAL A 845 -4.89 -0.98 -38.38
C VAL A 845 -4.77 -0.86 -36.87
N VAL A 846 -4.89 0.37 -36.38
CA VAL A 846 -4.82 0.70 -34.97
C VAL A 846 -6.23 0.79 -34.38
N TYR A 847 -6.58 -0.12 -33.50
CA TYR A 847 -7.87 -0.18 -32.80
C TYR A 847 -7.73 0.34 -31.38
N ILE A 848 -8.73 1.11 -30.89
CA ILE A 848 -8.78 1.58 -29.51
C ILE A 848 -9.33 0.49 -28.61
N ILE A 849 -8.58 0.11 -27.57
CA ILE A 849 -9.05 -0.77 -26.49
C ILE A 849 -9.79 0.07 -25.45
N GLU A 850 -9.13 1.09 -24.89
CA GLU A 850 -9.69 1.99 -23.88
C GLU A 850 -8.95 3.33 -23.84
N ALA A 851 -9.61 4.34 -23.30
CA ALA A 851 -9.02 5.64 -22.98
C ALA A 851 -9.27 5.98 -21.50
N ASN A 852 -8.23 6.39 -20.82
CA ASN A 852 -8.25 6.72 -19.41
C ASN A 852 -7.80 8.18 -19.22
N PRO A 853 -8.71 9.18 -19.16
CA PRO A 853 -8.34 10.59 -19.01
C PRO A 853 -7.92 10.93 -17.57
N ARG A 854 -6.88 10.27 -17.10
CA ARG A 854 -6.28 10.35 -15.77
C ARG A 854 -4.82 9.90 -15.79
N ALA A 855 -4.11 10.06 -14.67
CA ALA A 855 -2.80 9.43 -14.51
C ALA A 855 -2.89 7.91 -14.72
N SER A 856 -1.87 7.36 -15.35
CA SER A 856 -1.71 5.93 -15.59
C SER A 856 -0.53 5.38 -14.78
N ARG A 857 -0.39 4.06 -14.77
CA ARG A 857 0.78 3.40 -14.16
C ARG A 857 2.06 3.62 -14.94
N THR A 858 1.96 3.89 -16.23
CA THR A 858 3.11 4.11 -17.11
C THR A 858 3.70 5.52 -17.00
N VAL A 859 2.94 6.49 -16.49
CA VAL A 859 3.43 7.89 -16.36
C VAL A 859 4.71 7.98 -15.53
N PRO A 860 4.84 7.39 -14.32
CA PRO A 860 6.11 7.43 -13.58
C PRO A 860 7.27 6.80 -14.35
N PHE A 861 7.03 5.67 -15.02
CA PHE A 861 8.03 5.02 -15.87
C PHE A 861 8.52 5.95 -16.97
N ILE A 862 7.60 6.60 -17.69
CA ILE A 862 7.92 7.55 -18.77
C ILE A 862 8.68 8.75 -18.24
N CYS A 863 8.24 9.31 -17.07
CA CYS A 863 8.95 10.39 -16.40
C CYS A 863 10.41 10.02 -16.11
N LYS A 864 10.63 8.83 -15.55
CA LYS A 864 11.97 8.33 -15.21
C LYS A 864 12.81 7.99 -16.42
N ALA A 865 12.20 7.46 -17.48
CA ALA A 865 12.89 7.10 -18.72
C ALA A 865 13.44 8.34 -19.45
N TYR A 866 12.70 9.43 -19.47
CA TYR A 866 13.09 10.68 -20.14
C TYR A 866 13.70 11.73 -19.20
N GLY A 867 13.67 11.54 -17.88
CA GLY A 867 14.10 12.55 -16.92
C GLY A 867 13.21 13.79 -16.91
N GLU A 868 11.91 13.67 -17.24
CA GLU A 868 11.00 14.80 -17.41
C GLU A 868 9.84 14.74 -16.40
N PRO A 869 9.51 15.83 -15.69
CA PRO A 869 8.48 15.84 -14.65
C PRO A 869 7.07 16.02 -15.25
N TYR A 870 6.61 15.11 -16.10
CA TYR A 870 5.35 15.23 -16.83
C TYR A 870 4.11 15.38 -15.94
N VAL A 871 4.11 14.83 -14.73
CA VAL A 871 3.01 15.00 -13.77
C VAL A 871 2.92 16.47 -13.31
N ASN A 872 4.07 17.13 -13.11
CA ASN A 872 4.11 18.55 -12.75
C ASN A 872 3.55 19.40 -13.90
N TYR A 873 3.96 19.12 -15.13
CA TYR A 873 3.42 19.82 -16.31
C TYR A 873 1.91 19.63 -16.42
N ALA A 874 1.43 18.40 -16.32
CA ALA A 874 0.00 18.09 -16.35
C ALA A 874 -0.78 18.80 -15.25
N THR A 875 -0.23 18.89 -14.04
CA THR A 875 -0.88 19.57 -12.90
C THR A 875 -0.97 21.08 -13.17
N LYS A 876 0.07 21.71 -13.69
CA LYS A 876 0.03 23.15 -14.08
C LYS A 876 -1.01 23.41 -15.17
N VAL A 877 -1.19 22.47 -16.08
CA VAL A 877 -2.26 22.52 -17.10
C VAL A 877 -3.65 22.37 -16.45
N MET A 878 -3.83 21.40 -15.55
CA MET A 878 -5.10 21.22 -14.82
C MET A 878 -5.51 22.47 -14.04
N LEU A 879 -4.55 23.14 -13.39
CA LEU A 879 -4.76 24.38 -12.65
C LEU A 879 -5.06 25.58 -13.56
N GLY A 880 -4.83 25.47 -14.87
CA GLY A 880 -4.94 26.55 -15.83
C GLY A 880 -3.79 27.56 -15.76
N ALA A 881 -2.73 27.25 -15.06
CA ALA A 881 -1.53 28.09 -14.93
C ALA A 881 -0.69 28.11 -16.21
N LYS A 882 -0.70 27.02 -16.96
CA LYS A 882 0.04 26.81 -18.20
C LYS A 882 -0.83 26.11 -19.24
N LYS A 883 -0.47 26.32 -20.54
CA LYS A 883 -0.95 25.50 -21.65
C LYS A 883 0.12 24.50 -22.08
N VAL A 884 -0.27 23.48 -22.82
CA VAL A 884 0.68 22.51 -23.38
C VAL A 884 1.76 23.19 -24.22
N SER A 885 1.39 24.24 -24.96
CA SER A 885 2.31 25.04 -25.78
C SER A 885 3.35 25.86 -25.00
N ASP A 886 3.18 26.02 -23.71
CA ASP A 886 4.08 26.83 -22.86
C ASP A 886 5.27 26.05 -22.35
N PHE A 887 5.29 24.73 -22.57
CA PHE A 887 6.39 23.86 -22.20
C PHE A 887 7.31 23.59 -23.39
N ASN A 888 8.60 23.52 -23.10
CA ASN A 888 9.60 23.09 -24.06
C ASN A 888 9.98 21.65 -23.76
N PHE A 889 9.22 20.73 -24.30
CA PHE A 889 9.47 19.31 -24.13
C PHE A 889 10.71 18.90 -24.93
N ASN A 890 11.69 18.30 -24.29
CA ASN A 890 12.93 17.82 -24.92
C ASN A 890 13.29 16.43 -24.38
N PRO A 891 12.43 15.41 -24.62
CA PRO A 891 12.70 14.08 -24.12
C PRO A 891 13.89 13.47 -24.84
N GLU A 892 14.96 13.17 -24.09
CA GLU A 892 16.14 12.49 -24.62
C GLU A 892 16.27 11.13 -23.95
N LEU A 893 16.41 10.08 -24.78
CA LEU A 893 16.68 8.71 -24.32
C LEU A 893 17.70 8.07 -25.24
N GLU A 894 18.85 7.72 -24.70
CA GLU A 894 19.87 6.96 -25.42
C GLU A 894 19.54 5.45 -25.39
N GLY A 895 19.04 4.91 -26.50
CA GLY A 895 18.61 3.53 -26.60
C GLY A 895 17.14 3.32 -26.21
N TYR A 896 16.87 2.38 -25.31
CA TYR A 896 15.52 2.00 -24.92
C TYR A 896 15.41 1.83 -23.41
N ALA A 897 14.23 2.13 -22.86
CA ALA A 897 13.83 1.74 -21.51
C ALA A 897 12.84 0.58 -21.58
N VAL A 898 13.13 -0.50 -20.83
CA VAL A 898 12.30 -1.71 -20.78
C VAL A 898 11.65 -1.80 -19.41
N LYS A 899 10.32 -1.81 -19.39
CA LYS A 899 9.51 -2.11 -18.20
C LYS A 899 9.43 -3.62 -18.04
N ILE A 900 9.73 -4.11 -16.84
CA ILE A 900 9.67 -5.53 -16.50
C ILE A 900 8.71 -5.72 -15.33
N PRO A 901 7.58 -6.44 -15.50
CA PRO A 901 6.64 -6.69 -14.41
C PRO A 901 7.22 -7.69 -13.41
N ILE A 902 6.87 -7.51 -12.14
CA ILE A 902 7.31 -8.34 -11.03
C ILE A 902 6.12 -9.08 -10.43
N PHE A 903 6.26 -10.40 -10.26
CA PHE A 903 5.21 -11.28 -9.77
C PHE A 903 5.59 -11.92 -8.43
N SER A 904 4.66 -11.92 -7.49
CA SER A 904 4.81 -12.57 -6.17
C SER A 904 4.22 -13.99 -6.13
N PHE A 905 4.29 -14.75 -7.23
CA PHE A 905 3.73 -16.11 -7.32
C PHE A 905 4.29 -17.10 -6.30
N SER A 906 5.49 -16.85 -5.78
CA SER A 906 6.08 -17.67 -4.70
C SER A 906 5.23 -17.66 -3.41
N LYS A 907 4.42 -16.62 -3.22
CA LYS A 907 3.49 -16.50 -2.10
C LYS A 907 2.20 -17.32 -2.29
N PHE A 908 1.92 -17.72 -3.51
CA PHE A 908 0.74 -18.50 -3.90
C PHE A 908 1.15 -19.72 -4.76
N PRO A 909 1.73 -20.77 -4.18
CA PRO A 909 2.35 -21.87 -4.95
C PRO A 909 1.37 -22.65 -5.83
N ASN A 910 0.09 -22.71 -5.45
CA ASN A 910 -0.94 -23.53 -6.11
C ASN A 910 -1.82 -22.75 -7.11
N VAL A 911 -1.53 -21.48 -7.38
CA VAL A 911 -2.35 -20.68 -8.31
C VAL A 911 -1.95 -20.89 -9.77
N ASN A 912 -2.90 -20.64 -10.64
CA ASN A 912 -2.62 -20.55 -12.06
C ASN A 912 -1.74 -19.32 -12.37
N LYS A 913 -0.52 -19.56 -12.86
CA LYS A 913 0.46 -18.53 -13.20
C LYS A 913 0.31 -17.98 -14.60
N ALA A 914 -0.59 -18.55 -15.41
CA ALA A 914 -0.83 -18.06 -16.77
C ALA A 914 -1.30 -16.60 -16.72
N LEU A 915 -0.68 -15.77 -17.57
CA LEU A 915 -1.07 -14.37 -17.74
C LEU A 915 -2.31 -14.26 -18.63
N GLY A 916 -3.06 -13.20 -18.44
CA GLY A 916 -4.30 -12.95 -19.14
C GLY A 916 -4.78 -11.52 -18.94
N PRO A 917 -6.06 -11.23 -19.19
CA PRO A 917 -6.59 -9.88 -19.11
C PRO A 917 -6.70 -9.35 -17.66
N GLU A 918 -6.57 -10.21 -16.68
CA GLU A 918 -6.57 -9.83 -15.26
C GLU A 918 -5.15 -9.66 -14.73
N MET A 919 -4.86 -8.51 -14.14
CA MET A 919 -3.53 -8.15 -13.60
C MET A 919 -3.14 -9.01 -12.39
N LYS A 920 -1.90 -9.48 -12.36
CA LYS A 920 -1.30 -10.30 -11.30
C LYS A 920 0.04 -9.77 -10.77
N SER A 921 0.69 -8.87 -11.51
CA SER A 921 1.95 -8.25 -11.07
C SER A 921 1.76 -7.37 -9.84
N THR A 922 2.75 -7.39 -8.96
CA THR A 922 2.75 -6.61 -7.72
C THR A 922 3.60 -5.34 -7.81
N GLY A 923 4.51 -5.29 -8.78
CA GLY A 923 5.39 -4.16 -9.01
C GLY A 923 6.05 -4.24 -10.38
N GLU A 924 6.99 -3.34 -10.61
CA GLU A 924 7.75 -3.25 -11.86
C GLU A 924 9.18 -2.81 -11.63
N ALA A 925 10.04 -3.09 -12.58
CA ALA A 925 11.41 -2.60 -12.66
C ALA A 925 11.66 -1.94 -14.01
N ILE A 926 12.59 -0.97 -14.04
CA ILE A 926 13.09 -0.36 -15.26
C ILE A 926 14.48 -0.91 -15.59
N HIS A 927 14.72 -1.16 -16.86
CA HIS A 927 16.02 -1.59 -17.38
C HIS A 927 16.36 -0.80 -18.65
N PHE A 928 17.46 -0.05 -18.60
CA PHE A 928 17.93 0.70 -19.75
C PHE A 928 18.86 -0.14 -20.61
N ILE A 929 18.60 -0.16 -21.92
CA ILE A 929 19.39 -0.89 -22.91
C ILE A 929 19.82 0.04 -24.05
N LYS A 930 21.05 -0.17 -24.56
CA LYS A 930 21.56 0.64 -25.68
C LYS A 930 20.97 0.21 -27.02
N ASP A 931 20.73 -1.07 -27.17
CA ASP A 931 20.16 -1.66 -28.38
C ASP A 931 19.40 -2.97 -28.10
N LEU A 932 18.64 -3.45 -29.07
CA LEU A 932 17.81 -4.66 -28.99
C LEU A 932 18.61 -5.98 -28.97
N LYS A 933 19.95 -5.92 -28.93
CA LYS A 933 20.83 -7.10 -28.79
C LYS A 933 21.09 -7.40 -27.31
N ASP A 934 20.64 -6.54 -26.41
CA ASP A 934 20.78 -6.75 -24.96
C ASP A 934 20.25 -8.15 -24.55
N PRO A 935 20.99 -8.89 -23.72
CA PRO A 935 20.59 -10.23 -23.29
C PRO A 935 19.25 -10.28 -22.58
N THR A 936 18.92 -9.28 -21.77
CA THR A 936 17.64 -9.18 -21.04
C THR A 936 16.48 -9.01 -22.00
N PHE A 937 16.60 -8.06 -22.95
CA PHE A 937 15.58 -7.87 -23.98
C PHE A 937 15.38 -9.13 -24.83
N ARG A 938 16.48 -9.75 -25.28
CA ARG A 938 16.42 -10.98 -26.10
C ARG A 938 15.74 -12.12 -25.38
N LYS A 939 16.00 -12.28 -24.08
CA LYS A 939 15.33 -13.28 -23.25
C LYS A 939 13.83 -13.02 -23.19
N LEU A 940 13.39 -11.82 -22.81
CA LEU A 940 11.97 -11.43 -22.75
C LEU A 940 11.28 -11.62 -24.10
N TYR A 941 11.91 -11.17 -25.18
CA TYR A 941 11.34 -11.30 -26.52
C TYR A 941 11.25 -12.76 -27.00
N SER A 942 12.21 -13.61 -26.64
CA SER A 942 12.15 -15.04 -26.97
C SER A 942 11.05 -15.78 -26.23
N GLU A 943 10.74 -15.37 -25.01
CA GLU A 943 9.67 -15.93 -24.20
C GLU A 943 8.27 -15.57 -24.74
N ARG A 944 8.13 -14.51 -25.54
CA ARG A 944 6.89 -14.13 -26.24
C ARG A 944 6.27 -15.29 -27.04
N SER A 945 7.09 -16.12 -27.69
CA SER A 945 6.62 -17.26 -28.46
C SER A 945 5.82 -18.27 -27.61
N LEU A 946 6.04 -18.33 -26.30
CA LEU A 946 5.29 -19.18 -25.37
C LEU A 946 3.83 -18.73 -25.22
N TYR A 947 3.55 -17.46 -25.42
CA TYR A 947 2.18 -16.90 -25.34
C TYR A 947 1.44 -17.02 -26.67
N LEU A 948 2.16 -16.98 -27.81
CA LEU A 948 1.56 -17.12 -29.13
C LEU A 948 1.24 -18.57 -29.50
N SER A 949 1.80 -19.54 -28.78
CA SER A 949 1.62 -20.99 -29.06
C SER A 949 0.51 -21.62 -28.21
N ARG A 950 -0.16 -20.86 -27.35
CA ARG A 950 -1.29 -21.26 -26.49
C ARG A 950 -2.61 -20.71 -26.99
#